data_2645f4124517d697094c1bab63cd8213
#
_entry.id   2645f4124517d697094c1bab63cd8213
#
_cell.length_a   1.000
_cell.length_b   1.000
_cell.length_c   1.000
_cell.angle_alpha   90.00
_cell.angle_beta   90.00
_cell.angle_gamma   90.00
#
_symmetry.space_group_name_H-M   'P 1'
#
loop_
_entity.id
_entity.type
_entity.pdbx_description
1 polymer ?
#
loop_
_entity_poly.entity_id
_entity_poly.type
_entity_poly.pdbx_seq_one_letter_code
_entity_poly.pdbx_strand_id
1 'polypeptide(L)'
;MLVGAKVKSHDKALDVSLLEPYVRQTGNSRWFSLFKVPLGVYSLAGRDTTKWLNRTFQNIGEAPVVFDTLQALYSCKDLAAAMRDMGYLNAHVDLETKSRGKRLKAVYHLHPGEPYYLGDIHYDIHDEEIAAKLANNNELAKGLHTGDRFSINKLDEERKRLTSFLMDNGYYRFNKDFIHYTADSTSNDRKVDVTLHLEKYRANSKSPETDHPCYIIRNVTFSPAANERIHLRQKVLELNSAIKEHEPFSSADLQKTYNNFGRLQAVKFTNIRFAEVPDSQLLDCDIQLSMNKPSTLAFQPEGTNTAGDLGAAASLTYENRNLFRGSEVLSVQLRAAFEAITGLEGYQNQDYEEYGVETKLAFPRFVAPMLSKSFRRRSSATSELSLSYNLQNRPEFHRRVFSTAWRYRWTEPSKNRSFRIDLPDLNYVYMPWISATFKEDYLDNANNRNAILRYNYSDLFIMKIGFGISYNNGNHAIRTNFETAGNLLTGGSKLLGFNKNENNQYTLFNIAFAQYAKFDFDYTRLIKFDAHNQLALHADFGIAYPYGNSTVLPFEKRYFSGGANSVRGWSVRGLGPGKYRGTDGRIDFINQTGDMKLDLNLEYRTYLFWKFNGALFIDAGNIWTLRSYAEQQGGQFKLDEFYKQIAVAYGLGMRLNFDYFILRFDLGMKAVDPAYDTHREHFPFLRPKFSRDYSFHFAVGLPF
;
A
#
# COMPACT_ATOMS: atom_id res chain seq x y z
N MET A 1 33.77 9.66 23.35
CA MET A 1 32.43 9.71 22.73
C MET A 1 32.56 9.42 21.26
N LEU A 2 31.81 8.45 20.74
CA LEU A 2 31.76 8.13 19.33
C LEU A 2 30.88 9.16 18.60
N VAL A 3 31.45 9.88 17.65
CA VAL A 3 30.73 10.90 16.87
C VAL A 3 30.05 10.32 15.65
N GLY A 4 30.56 9.22 15.13
CA GLY A 4 30.02 8.47 14.02
C GLY A 4 30.94 7.35 13.60
N ALA A 5 30.36 6.35 12.98
CA ALA A 5 31.05 5.26 12.29
C ALA A 5 30.81 5.44 10.77
N LYS A 6 31.81 5.16 9.96
CA LYS A 6 31.67 5.16 8.50
C LYS A 6 32.36 3.93 7.93
N VAL A 7 31.71 3.30 7.00
CA VAL A 7 32.26 2.23 6.17
C VAL A 7 32.72 2.86 4.85
N LYS A 8 33.92 2.51 4.38
CA LYS A 8 34.48 3.01 3.15
C LYS A 8 35.14 1.88 2.37
N SER A 9 34.91 1.84 1.08
CA SER A 9 35.60 0.97 0.13
C SER A 9 36.20 1.81 -0.99
N HIS A 10 37.34 1.38 -1.50
CA HIS A 10 37.89 1.92 -2.74
C HIS A 10 37.34 1.18 -3.97
N ASP A 11 36.81 -0.01 -3.80
CA ASP A 11 36.13 -0.76 -4.84
C ASP A 11 34.72 -0.23 -5.07
N LYS A 12 34.46 0.25 -6.28
CA LYS A 12 33.15 0.76 -6.71
C LYS A 12 32.13 -0.36 -6.98
N ALA A 13 32.59 -1.58 -7.18
CA ALA A 13 31.72 -2.75 -7.43
C ALA A 13 31.09 -3.29 -6.14
N LEU A 14 31.63 -2.91 -4.97
CA LEU A 14 31.11 -3.31 -3.67
C LEU A 14 30.05 -2.32 -3.20
N ASP A 15 28.81 -2.78 -3.05
CA ASP A 15 27.75 -1.98 -2.44
C ASP A 15 27.93 -1.90 -0.91
N VAL A 16 28.52 -0.79 -0.48
CA VAL A 16 28.81 -0.52 0.94
C VAL A 16 27.55 -0.46 1.78
N SER A 17 26.40 -0.11 1.18
CA SER A 17 25.13 0.02 1.92
C SER A 17 24.64 -1.31 2.50
N LEU A 18 24.96 -2.43 1.83
CA LEU A 18 24.66 -3.78 2.31
C LEU A 18 25.50 -4.19 3.53
N LEU A 19 26.62 -3.51 3.76
CA LEU A 19 27.57 -3.81 4.84
C LEU A 19 27.40 -2.91 6.06
N GLU A 20 26.75 -1.76 5.93
CA GLU A 20 26.52 -0.84 7.05
C GLU A 20 25.80 -1.50 8.27
N PRO A 21 24.81 -2.42 8.10
CA PRO A 21 24.16 -3.08 9.23
C PRO A 21 25.08 -3.96 10.11
N TYR A 22 26.26 -4.35 9.60
CA TYR A 22 27.23 -5.15 10.35
C TYR A 22 28.10 -4.31 11.30
N VAL A 23 27.95 -2.98 11.28
CA VAL A 23 28.62 -2.10 12.22
C VAL A 23 27.84 -2.08 13.52
N ARG A 24 28.39 -2.68 14.59
CA ARG A 24 27.72 -2.86 15.88
C ARG A 24 27.54 -1.56 16.67
N GLN A 25 28.41 -0.58 16.45
CA GLN A 25 28.37 0.72 17.12
C GLN A 25 28.26 1.85 16.12
N THR A 26 27.16 2.59 16.18
CA THR A 26 26.95 3.81 15.43
C THR A 26 27.00 5.03 16.36
N GLY A 27 27.22 6.21 15.81
CA GLY A 27 27.17 7.46 16.61
C GLY A 27 25.72 7.84 16.95
N ASN A 28 25.57 8.80 17.87
CA ASN A 28 24.25 9.31 18.24
C ASN A 28 23.42 9.76 17.05
N SER A 29 22.13 9.56 17.14
CA SER A 29 21.13 9.92 16.11
C SER A 29 21.18 11.40 15.77
N ARG A 30 20.75 11.74 14.53
CA ARG A 30 20.73 13.11 14.04
C ARG A 30 19.36 13.44 13.50
N TRP A 31 18.81 14.55 13.95
CA TRP A 31 17.64 15.11 13.29
C TRP A 31 18.02 15.64 11.92
N PHE A 32 17.19 15.31 10.93
CA PHE A 32 17.40 15.67 9.52
C PHE A 32 18.79 15.25 8.98
N SER A 33 19.37 14.16 9.51
CA SER A 33 20.74 13.70 9.21
C SER A 33 21.86 14.73 9.51
N LEU A 34 21.53 15.89 10.05
CA LEU A 34 22.44 17.01 10.28
C LEU A 34 22.71 17.28 11.76
N PHE A 35 21.67 17.49 12.57
CA PHE A 35 21.77 18.05 13.91
C PHE A 35 21.70 16.97 15.00
N LYS A 36 22.66 16.93 15.91
CA LYS A 36 22.68 16.03 17.08
C LYS A 36 21.82 16.57 18.23
N VAL A 37 20.59 16.92 17.94
CA VAL A 37 19.67 17.49 18.93
C VAL A 37 19.40 16.53 20.09
N PRO A 38 19.15 15.21 19.91
CA PRO A 38 18.93 14.30 21.02
C PRO A 38 20.08 14.26 22.02
N LEU A 39 21.32 14.27 21.53
CA LEU A 39 22.51 14.38 22.39
C LEU A 39 22.58 15.73 23.11
N GLY A 40 22.20 16.84 22.44
CA GLY A 40 22.12 18.17 23.03
C GLY A 40 21.12 18.20 24.18
N VAL A 41 19.92 17.67 23.98
CA VAL A 41 18.87 17.57 25.01
C VAL A 41 19.34 16.75 26.21
N TYR A 42 19.98 15.61 25.98
CA TYR A 42 20.58 14.81 27.08
C TYR A 42 21.62 15.61 27.85
N SER A 43 22.43 16.41 27.16
CA SER A 43 23.49 17.22 27.78
C SER A 43 22.98 18.39 28.63
N LEU A 44 21.70 18.78 28.47
CA LEU A 44 21.03 19.78 29.31
C LEU A 44 20.56 19.17 30.66
N ALA A 45 20.48 17.87 30.75
CA ALA A 45 20.11 17.20 31.98
C ALA A 45 21.23 17.37 33.04
N GLY A 46 20.84 17.81 34.21
CA GLY A 46 21.74 17.86 35.37
C GLY A 46 22.08 16.45 35.89
N ARG A 47 23.09 16.34 36.74
CA ARG A 47 23.54 15.09 37.34
C ARG A 47 22.53 14.47 38.33
N ASP A 48 21.66 15.29 38.90
CA ASP A 48 20.66 14.86 39.86
C ASP A 48 19.43 14.28 39.13
N THR A 49 19.35 12.95 39.06
CA THR A 49 18.29 12.22 38.41
C THR A 49 16.98 12.15 39.21
N THR A 50 16.97 12.68 40.44
CA THR A 50 15.74 12.74 41.25
C THR A 50 14.80 13.84 40.76
N LYS A 51 15.33 14.89 40.18
CA LYS A 51 14.56 16.01 39.62
C LYS A 51 13.84 15.61 38.34
N TRP A 52 12.55 15.87 38.29
CA TRP A 52 11.69 15.47 37.15
C TRP A 52 12.17 16.05 35.80
N LEU A 53 12.65 17.28 35.77
CA LEU A 53 13.21 17.91 34.57
C LEU A 53 14.43 17.17 34.04
N ASN A 54 15.37 16.80 34.92
CA ASN A 54 16.56 16.08 34.52
C ASN A 54 16.21 14.69 33.97
N ARG A 55 15.28 13.99 34.64
CA ARG A 55 14.79 12.69 34.17
C ARG A 55 14.10 12.83 32.81
N THR A 56 13.31 13.88 32.61
CA THR A 56 12.64 14.13 31.34
C THR A 56 13.65 14.38 30.22
N PHE A 57 14.67 15.22 30.43
CA PHE A 57 15.71 15.45 29.44
C PHE A 57 16.57 14.22 29.16
N GLN A 58 16.81 13.36 30.14
CA GLN A 58 17.51 12.09 29.93
C GLN A 58 16.65 11.10 29.13
N ASN A 59 15.35 11.05 29.38
CA ASN A 59 14.43 10.16 28.66
C ASN A 59 14.14 10.63 27.22
N ILE A 60 14.10 11.93 26.98
CA ILE A 60 13.89 12.51 25.65
C ILE A 60 15.20 12.51 24.85
N GLY A 61 16.31 12.78 25.52
CA GLY A 61 17.64 12.84 24.92
C GLY A 61 18.24 11.45 24.72
N GLU A 62 19.33 11.40 23.99
CA GLU A 62 20.13 10.23 23.76
C GLU A 62 21.48 10.34 24.47
N ALA A 63 21.80 9.38 25.33
CA ALA A 63 23.06 9.35 26.03
C ALA A 63 24.26 9.33 25.05
N PRO A 64 25.39 9.98 25.38
CA PRO A 64 26.55 9.95 24.52
C PRO A 64 27.07 8.52 24.35
N VAL A 65 27.16 8.07 23.11
CA VAL A 65 27.73 6.73 22.80
C VAL A 65 29.22 6.76 23.12
N VAL A 66 29.63 5.92 24.05
CA VAL A 66 31.04 5.73 24.39
C VAL A 66 31.65 4.74 23.40
N PHE A 67 32.79 5.08 22.82
CA PHE A 67 33.48 4.16 21.91
C PHE A 67 34.00 2.94 22.70
N ASP A 68 33.63 1.78 22.24
CA ASP A 68 34.08 0.50 22.74
C ASP A 68 34.95 -0.19 21.66
N THR A 69 36.21 -0.40 22.00
CA THR A 69 37.18 -0.98 21.08
C THR A 69 36.84 -2.43 20.72
N LEU A 70 36.32 -3.21 21.70
CA LEU A 70 35.93 -4.60 21.42
C LEU A 70 34.79 -4.70 20.44
N GLN A 71 33.75 -3.86 20.61
CA GLN A 71 32.64 -3.81 19.65
C GLN A 71 33.09 -3.36 18.26
N ALA A 72 34.05 -2.45 18.18
CA ALA A 72 34.61 -2.01 16.91
C ALA A 72 35.44 -3.12 16.23
N LEU A 73 36.21 -3.90 16.99
CA LEU A 73 36.92 -5.07 16.46
C LEU A 73 35.99 -6.19 16.03
N TYR A 74 34.89 -6.42 16.77
CA TYR A 74 33.83 -7.34 16.32
C TYR A 74 33.20 -6.86 15.01
N SER A 75 32.95 -5.55 14.88
CA SER A 75 32.45 -5.00 13.62
C SER A 75 33.40 -5.27 12.44
N CYS A 76 34.73 -5.16 12.65
CA CYS A 76 35.71 -5.54 11.60
C CYS A 76 35.60 -7.00 11.21
N LYS A 77 35.42 -7.91 12.20
CA LYS A 77 35.24 -9.34 11.91
C LYS A 77 33.94 -9.63 11.17
N ASP A 78 32.83 -9.02 11.62
CA ASP A 78 31.53 -9.20 11.00
C ASP A 78 31.50 -8.66 9.56
N LEU A 79 32.11 -7.49 9.30
CA LEU A 79 32.26 -6.91 7.97
C LEU A 79 33.11 -7.77 7.06
N ALA A 80 34.25 -8.30 7.58
CA ALA A 80 35.10 -9.21 6.81
C ALA A 80 34.39 -10.53 6.48
N ALA A 81 33.63 -11.10 7.44
CA ALA A 81 32.82 -12.29 7.21
C ALA A 81 31.74 -12.03 6.15
N ALA A 82 31.00 -10.93 6.25
CA ALA A 82 29.99 -10.58 5.27
C ALA A 82 30.57 -10.41 3.84
N MET A 83 31.76 -9.82 3.72
CA MET A 83 32.44 -9.73 2.41
C MET A 83 32.88 -11.11 1.89
N ARG A 84 33.33 -12.01 2.76
CA ARG A 84 33.67 -13.41 2.36
C ARG A 84 32.42 -14.13 1.86
N ASP A 85 31.29 -13.97 2.54
CA ASP A 85 30.00 -14.53 2.12
C ASP A 85 29.55 -14.01 0.75
N MET A 86 30.03 -12.82 0.37
CA MET A 86 29.80 -12.21 -0.95
C MET A 86 30.84 -12.62 -1.99
N GLY A 87 31.78 -13.52 -1.66
CA GLY A 87 32.79 -14.04 -2.57
C GLY A 87 34.14 -13.30 -2.60
N TYR A 88 34.38 -12.42 -1.65
CA TYR A 88 35.70 -11.80 -1.47
C TYR A 88 36.47 -12.54 -0.37
N LEU A 89 37.00 -13.73 -0.70
CA LEU A 89 37.58 -14.65 0.29
C LEU A 89 38.78 -14.06 1.04
N ASN A 90 39.55 -13.18 0.40
CA ASN A 90 40.71 -12.51 1.00
C ASN A 90 40.35 -11.16 1.64
N ALA A 91 39.06 -10.89 1.88
CA ALA A 91 38.63 -9.64 2.46
C ALA A 91 39.15 -9.43 3.89
N HIS A 92 39.62 -8.22 4.14
CA HIS A 92 39.98 -7.74 5.48
C HIS A 92 39.51 -6.30 5.69
N VAL A 93 39.43 -5.88 6.94
CA VAL A 93 38.91 -4.58 7.34
C VAL A 93 39.85 -3.93 8.32
N ASP A 94 40.29 -2.72 7.99
CA ASP A 94 41.12 -1.90 8.85
C ASP A 94 40.26 -0.87 9.58
N LEU A 95 40.51 -0.73 10.89
CA LEU A 95 39.87 0.29 11.71
C LEU A 95 40.79 1.49 11.89
N GLU A 96 40.40 2.62 11.30
CA GLU A 96 41.02 3.91 11.56
C GLU A 96 40.17 4.69 12.58
N THR A 97 40.81 5.15 13.65
CA THR A 97 40.16 6.02 14.64
C THR A 97 40.73 7.44 14.58
N LYS A 98 39.86 8.42 14.31
CA LYS A 98 40.25 9.84 14.30
C LYS A 98 39.71 10.51 15.56
N SER A 99 40.61 10.91 16.47
CA SER A 99 40.25 11.59 17.71
C SER A 99 40.51 13.11 17.61
N ARG A 100 39.59 13.91 18.15
CA ARG A 100 39.74 15.33 18.34
C ARG A 100 39.22 15.70 19.73
N GLY A 101 40.09 15.84 20.70
CA GLY A 101 39.73 16.00 22.10
C GLY A 101 38.94 14.78 22.62
N LYS A 102 37.77 15.01 23.20
CA LYS A 102 36.90 13.94 23.71
C LYS A 102 36.02 13.26 22.65
N ARG A 103 36.16 13.62 21.36
CA ARG A 103 35.35 13.09 20.23
C ARG A 103 36.19 12.14 19.41
N LEU A 104 35.60 10.99 19.06
CA LEU A 104 36.23 9.97 18.23
C LEU A 104 35.30 9.61 17.06
N LYS A 105 35.88 9.45 15.88
CA LYS A 105 35.21 8.93 14.69
C LYS A 105 35.88 7.64 14.29
N ALA A 106 35.12 6.56 14.12
CA ALA A 106 35.57 5.29 13.59
C ALA A 106 35.36 5.27 12.07
N VAL A 107 36.36 4.80 11.34
CA VAL A 107 36.26 4.59 9.90
C VAL A 107 36.73 3.16 9.63
N TYR A 108 35.85 2.35 9.08
CA TYR A 108 36.14 0.98 8.65
C TYR A 108 36.54 1.02 7.18
N HIS A 109 37.80 0.75 6.89
CA HIS A 109 38.33 0.67 5.54
C HIS A 109 38.21 -0.76 5.07
N LEU A 110 37.35 -0.98 4.07
CA LEU A 110 37.11 -2.29 3.48
C LEU A 110 38.16 -2.54 2.40
N HIS A 111 38.83 -3.66 2.52
CA HIS A 111 39.75 -4.20 1.51
C HIS A 111 39.17 -5.53 1.02
N PRO A 112 38.27 -5.51 0.02
CA PRO A 112 37.60 -6.73 -0.45
C PRO A 112 38.59 -7.70 -1.14
N GLY A 113 39.62 -7.18 -1.76
CA GLY A 113 40.45 -7.97 -2.66
C GLY A 113 39.70 -8.27 -3.97
N GLU A 114 40.20 -9.18 -4.74
CA GLU A 114 39.55 -9.61 -5.97
C GLU A 114 38.45 -10.63 -5.68
N PRO A 115 37.32 -10.58 -6.38
CA PRO A 115 36.20 -11.51 -6.19
C PRO A 115 36.56 -12.90 -6.73
N TYR A 116 36.06 -13.92 -6.07
CA TYR A 116 36.13 -15.32 -6.55
C TYR A 116 34.87 -15.68 -7.33
N TYR A 117 34.99 -16.58 -8.27
CA TYR A 117 33.95 -17.05 -9.15
C TYR A 117 33.77 -18.56 -9.01
N LEU A 118 32.58 -19.09 -9.33
CA LEU A 118 32.35 -20.52 -9.40
C LEU A 118 33.16 -21.12 -10.55
N GLY A 119 33.99 -22.12 -10.23
CA GLY A 119 34.69 -22.96 -11.16
C GLY A 119 33.80 -24.11 -11.64
N ASP A 120 34.34 -25.33 -11.55
CA ASP A 120 33.59 -26.53 -11.91
C ASP A 120 32.58 -26.87 -10.80
N ILE A 121 31.36 -27.25 -11.21
CA ILE A 121 30.29 -27.62 -10.31
C ILE A 121 30.02 -29.09 -10.46
N HIS A 122 30.29 -29.83 -9.39
CA HIS A 122 30.09 -31.28 -9.32
C HIS A 122 28.86 -31.59 -8.46
N TYR A 123 28.14 -32.65 -8.84
CA TYR A 123 26.97 -33.12 -8.10
C TYR A 123 27.23 -34.56 -7.67
N ASP A 124 27.36 -34.77 -6.38
CA ASP A 124 27.53 -36.07 -5.72
C ASP A 124 26.24 -36.50 -5.08
N ILE A 125 25.42 -37.22 -5.82
CA ILE A 125 24.04 -37.60 -5.42
C ILE A 125 23.99 -39.12 -5.33
N HIS A 126 23.98 -39.63 -4.09
CA HIS A 126 24.01 -41.07 -3.83
C HIS A 126 22.64 -41.77 -3.99
N ASP A 127 21.56 -41.01 -4.19
CA ASP A 127 20.20 -41.49 -4.43
C ASP A 127 19.90 -41.43 -5.94
N GLU A 128 19.83 -42.62 -6.58
CA GLU A 128 19.69 -42.75 -8.04
C GLU A 128 18.34 -42.20 -8.52
N GLU A 129 17.26 -42.36 -7.74
CA GLU A 129 15.93 -41.85 -8.11
C GLU A 129 15.91 -40.30 -8.08
N ILE A 130 16.51 -39.72 -7.07
CA ILE A 130 16.64 -38.25 -6.99
C ILE A 130 17.52 -37.75 -8.13
N ALA A 131 18.67 -38.38 -8.38
CA ALA A 131 19.56 -37.98 -9.46
C ALA A 131 18.82 -37.98 -10.82
N ALA A 132 18.10 -39.09 -11.12
CA ALA A 132 17.32 -39.20 -12.35
C ALA A 132 16.20 -38.15 -12.41
N LYS A 133 15.51 -37.88 -11.31
CA LYS A 133 14.43 -36.88 -11.25
C LYS A 133 14.93 -35.47 -11.47
N LEU A 134 16.06 -35.11 -10.88
CA LEU A 134 16.71 -33.80 -11.08
C LEU A 134 17.21 -33.62 -12.53
N ALA A 135 17.80 -34.67 -13.12
CA ALA A 135 18.27 -34.66 -14.49
C ALA A 135 17.10 -34.53 -15.50
N ASN A 136 16.06 -35.35 -15.35
CA ASN A 136 14.91 -35.36 -16.24
C ASN A 136 14.15 -34.01 -16.27
N ASN A 137 14.15 -33.27 -15.16
CA ASN A 137 13.51 -31.97 -15.08
C ASN A 137 14.49 -30.82 -15.36
N ASN A 138 15.72 -31.13 -15.72
CA ASN A 138 16.79 -30.15 -15.97
C ASN A 138 17.01 -29.18 -14.79
N GLU A 139 16.77 -29.65 -13.56
CA GLU A 139 16.83 -28.80 -12.38
C GLU A 139 18.26 -28.35 -12.06
N LEU A 140 19.26 -29.23 -12.24
CA LEU A 140 20.66 -28.90 -11.97
C LEU A 140 21.17 -27.77 -12.87
N ALA A 141 20.66 -27.68 -14.10
CA ALA A 141 21.05 -26.62 -15.03
C ALA A 141 20.33 -25.26 -14.77
N LYS A 142 19.36 -25.20 -13.87
CA LYS A 142 18.66 -23.96 -13.49
C LYS A 142 19.30 -23.24 -12.31
N GLY A 143 20.21 -23.89 -11.62
CA GLY A 143 20.80 -23.43 -10.38
C GLY A 143 22.10 -22.66 -10.53
N LEU A 144 23.18 -23.20 -10.01
CA LEU A 144 24.51 -22.60 -10.06
C LEU A 144 25.11 -22.71 -11.47
N HIS A 145 25.84 -21.69 -11.91
CA HIS A 145 26.53 -21.67 -13.19
C HIS A 145 28.03 -21.39 -13.02
N THR A 146 28.86 -22.09 -13.76
CA THR A 146 30.27 -21.79 -13.85
C THR A 146 30.49 -20.35 -14.33
N GLY A 147 31.38 -19.63 -13.66
CA GLY A 147 31.62 -18.20 -13.91
C GLY A 147 30.71 -17.23 -13.14
N ASP A 148 29.70 -17.72 -12.45
CA ASP A 148 28.96 -16.91 -11.50
C ASP A 148 29.85 -16.47 -10.33
N ARG A 149 29.61 -15.30 -9.78
CA ARG A 149 30.32 -14.86 -8.59
C ARG A 149 30.02 -15.81 -7.41
N PHE A 150 31.07 -16.30 -6.78
CA PHE A 150 30.95 -17.14 -5.59
C PHE A 150 30.20 -16.39 -4.49
N SER A 151 29.22 -17.04 -3.87
CA SER A 151 28.46 -16.46 -2.76
C SER A 151 27.83 -17.57 -1.94
N ILE A 152 28.05 -17.56 -0.65
CA ILE A 152 27.44 -18.52 0.29
C ILE A 152 25.90 -18.39 0.25
N ASN A 153 25.39 -17.18 0.10
CA ASN A 153 23.95 -16.96 -0.06
C ASN A 153 23.39 -17.65 -1.31
N LYS A 154 24.09 -17.59 -2.45
CA LYS A 154 23.67 -18.31 -3.67
C LYS A 154 23.67 -19.84 -3.48
N LEU A 155 24.65 -20.37 -2.77
CA LEU A 155 24.69 -21.80 -2.44
C LEU A 155 23.51 -22.18 -1.52
N ASP A 156 23.17 -21.38 -0.52
CA ASP A 156 22.04 -21.63 0.34
C ASP A 156 20.69 -21.45 -0.38
N GLU A 157 20.58 -20.49 -1.30
CA GLU A 157 19.41 -20.34 -2.19
C GLU A 157 19.22 -21.58 -3.06
N GLU A 158 20.28 -22.10 -3.66
CA GLU A 158 20.23 -23.34 -4.46
C GLU A 158 19.85 -24.54 -3.61
N ARG A 159 20.42 -24.67 -2.42
CA ARG A 159 20.05 -25.70 -1.45
C ARG A 159 18.56 -25.65 -1.11
N LYS A 160 18.01 -24.47 -0.83
CA LYS A 160 16.59 -24.26 -0.58
C LYS A 160 15.73 -24.58 -1.82
N ARG A 161 16.18 -24.20 -3.00
CA ARG A 161 15.50 -24.45 -4.26
C ARG A 161 15.38 -25.95 -4.54
N LEU A 162 16.47 -26.70 -4.43
CA LEU A 162 16.47 -28.15 -4.60
C LEU A 162 15.64 -28.84 -3.53
N THR A 163 15.73 -28.41 -2.26
CA THR A 163 14.89 -28.92 -1.18
C THR A 163 13.41 -28.72 -1.50
N SER A 164 13.00 -27.51 -1.94
CA SER A 164 11.62 -27.25 -2.31
C SER A 164 11.17 -28.12 -3.49
N PHE A 165 12.01 -28.27 -4.51
CA PHE A 165 11.73 -29.12 -5.65
C PHE A 165 11.48 -30.57 -5.23
N LEU A 166 12.33 -31.13 -4.38
CA LEU A 166 12.20 -32.51 -3.90
C LEU A 166 10.95 -32.66 -3.02
N MET A 167 10.69 -31.73 -2.09
CA MET A 167 9.48 -31.73 -1.29
C MET A 167 8.21 -31.56 -2.13
N ASP A 168 8.28 -30.94 -3.28
CA ASP A 168 7.15 -30.83 -4.21
C ASP A 168 6.94 -32.06 -5.09
N ASN A 169 7.90 -33.00 -5.05
CA ASN A 169 7.89 -34.23 -5.82
C ASN A 169 7.84 -35.51 -4.97
N GLY A 170 7.23 -35.45 -3.80
CA GLY A 170 6.93 -36.62 -2.99
C GLY A 170 7.85 -36.86 -1.79
N TYR A 171 8.97 -36.17 -1.68
CA TYR A 171 9.94 -36.42 -0.60
C TYR A 171 9.58 -35.68 0.69
N TYR A 172 8.52 -36.14 1.37
CA TYR A 172 7.94 -35.52 2.57
C TYR A 172 8.96 -35.31 3.72
N ARG A 173 9.87 -36.25 3.92
CA ARG A 173 10.89 -36.21 4.98
C ARG A 173 12.17 -35.48 4.57
N PHE A 174 12.25 -35.01 3.33
CA PHE A 174 13.43 -34.29 2.85
C PHE A 174 13.54 -32.92 3.51
N ASN A 175 14.73 -32.54 3.90
CA ASN A 175 15.03 -31.21 4.42
C ASN A 175 16.40 -30.73 3.89
N LYS A 176 16.69 -29.44 4.06
CA LYS A 176 17.90 -28.82 3.55
C LYS A 176 19.21 -29.39 4.12
N ASP A 177 19.15 -30.04 5.29
CA ASP A 177 20.35 -30.55 5.99
C ASP A 177 20.93 -31.79 5.32
N PHE A 178 20.18 -32.44 4.40
CA PHE A 178 20.69 -33.50 3.53
C PHE A 178 21.55 -32.98 2.38
N ILE A 179 21.59 -31.65 2.18
CA ILE A 179 22.42 -31.03 1.13
C ILE A 179 23.51 -30.21 1.81
N HIS A 180 24.76 -30.53 1.54
CA HIS A 180 25.90 -29.70 1.93
C HIS A 180 26.85 -29.49 0.76
N TYR A 181 27.75 -28.54 0.90
CA TYR A 181 28.71 -28.19 -0.12
C TYR A 181 30.12 -28.36 0.41
N THR A 182 31.02 -28.93 -0.44
CA THR A 182 32.46 -28.75 -0.31
C THR A 182 32.92 -27.77 -1.36
N ALA A 183 33.78 -26.85 -0.97
CA ALA A 183 34.32 -25.82 -1.84
C ALA A 183 35.87 -25.88 -1.82
N ASP A 184 36.49 -26.00 -2.99
CA ASP A 184 37.92 -25.99 -3.15
C ASP A 184 38.35 -24.71 -3.90
N SER A 185 39.20 -23.92 -3.25
CA SER A 185 39.75 -22.67 -3.77
C SER A 185 41.25 -22.72 -3.97
N THR A 186 41.82 -23.92 -4.01
CA THR A 186 43.26 -24.11 -4.11
C THR A 186 43.81 -23.90 -5.54
N SER A 187 42.96 -23.90 -6.56
CA SER A 187 43.37 -23.53 -7.94
C SER A 187 43.68 -22.02 -8.00
N ASN A 188 44.83 -21.66 -8.55
CA ASN A 188 45.35 -20.29 -8.57
C ASN A 188 44.52 -19.26 -9.40
N ASP A 189 43.42 -19.68 -10.03
CA ASP A 189 42.65 -18.90 -11.01
C ASP A 189 41.46 -18.08 -10.42
N ARG A 190 41.42 -17.86 -9.10
CA ARG A 190 40.28 -17.20 -8.41
C ARG A 190 38.96 -17.88 -8.70
N LYS A 191 38.99 -19.17 -8.95
CA LYS A 191 37.84 -20.04 -9.09
C LYS A 191 37.70 -20.87 -7.84
N VAL A 192 36.46 -21.15 -7.50
CA VAL A 192 36.10 -22.07 -6.42
C VAL A 192 35.32 -23.21 -7.06
N ASP A 193 35.91 -24.39 -7.04
CA ASP A 193 35.22 -25.59 -7.47
C ASP A 193 34.33 -26.07 -6.35
N VAL A 194 33.08 -26.35 -6.69
CA VAL A 194 32.04 -26.64 -5.70
C VAL A 194 31.44 -28.00 -5.98
N THR A 195 31.43 -28.86 -4.98
CA THR A 195 30.72 -30.13 -5.03
C THR A 195 29.50 -30.06 -4.12
N LEU A 196 28.33 -30.27 -4.68
CA LEU A 196 27.10 -30.46 -3.95
C LEU A 196 27.00 -31.94 -3.57
N HIS A 197 26.95 -32.24 -2.29
CA HIS A 197 26.65 -33.55 -1.74
C HIS A 197 25.22 -33.67 -1.30
N LEU A 198 24.51 -34.68 -1.77
CA LEU A 198 23.19 -35.03 -1.32
C LEU A 198 23.27 -36.37 -0.59
N GLU A 199 23.16 -36.30 0.74
CA GLU A 199 23.27 -37.46 1.62
C GLU A 199 22.07 -38.40 1.51
N LYS A 200 22.28 -39.67 1.82
CA LYS A 200 21.21 -40.66 1.93
C LYS A 200 20.35 -40.41 3.17
N TYR A 201 19.13 -40.91 3.12
CA TYR A 201 18.18 -40.80 4.22
C TYR A 201 18.59 -41.71 5.38
N ARG A 202 18.50 -41.15 6.60
CA ARG A 202 18.56 -41.92 7.86
C ARG A 202 17.39 -41.54 8.75
N ALA A 203 16.59 -42.52 9.17
CA ALA A 203 15.46 -42.26 10.07
C ALA A 203 15.93 -41.81 11.48
N ASN A 204 17.04 -42.32 11.95
CA ASN A 204 17.71 -41.91 13.18
C ASN A 204 19.22 -42.30 13.12
N SER A 205 20.01 -41.87 14.08
CA SER A 205 21.47 -42.08 14.10
C SER A 205 21.92 -43.57 14.13
N LYS A 206 21.01 -44.48 14.43
CA LYS A 206 21.27 -45.95 14.50
C LYS A 206 20.70 -46.73 13.32
N SER A 207 19.88 -46.07 12.50
CA SER A 207 19.29 -46.70 11.31
C SER A 207 20.30 -46.79 10.18
N PRO A 208 20.23 -47.83 9.33
CA PRO A 208 21.04 -47.88 8.11
C PRO A 208 20.67 -46.74 7.17
N GLU A 209 21.59 -46.38 6.29
CA GLU A 209 21.35 -45.48 5.20
C GLU A 209 20.45 -46.14 4.13
N THR A 210 19.43 -45.42 3.71
CA THR A 210 18.51 -45.84 2.64
C THR A 210 18.31 -44.68 1.65
N ASP A 211 17.75 -44.99 0.52
CA ASP A 211 17.28 -43.93 -0.39
C ASP A 211 16.12 -43.17 0.24
N HIS A 212 15.91 -41.92 -0.17
CA HIS A 212 14.87 -41.06 0.35
C HIS A 212 13.48 -41.61 -0.02
N PRO A 213 12.59 -41.85 0.97
CA PRO A 213 11.24 -42.34 0.68
C PRO A 213 10.39 -41.29 -0.05
N CYS A 214 9.79 -41.70 -1.17
CA CYS A 214 8.87 -40.89 -1.94
C CYS A 214 7.42 -41.24 -1.52
N TYR A 215 6.70 -40.29 -0.94
CA TYR A 215 5.37 -40.50 -0.38
C TYR A 215 4.25 -40.08 -1.33
N ILE A 216 3.19 -40.91 -1.39
CA ILE A 216 1.96 -40.65 -2.11
C ILE A 216 0.83 -40.45 -1.09
N ILE A 217 -0.06 -39.49 -1.34
CA ILE A 217 -1.22 -39.25 -0.50
C ILE A 217 -2.25 -40.38 -0.72
N ARG A 218 -2.59 -41.12 0.33
CA ARG A 218 -3.58 -42.17 0.29
C ARG A 218 -5.00 -41.64 0.43
N ASN A 219 -5.27 -40.89 1.49
CA ASN A 219 -6.58 -40.32 1.81
C ASN A 219 -6.44 -38.86 2.24
N VAL A 220 -7.48 -38.06 1.91
CA VAL A 220 -7.61 -36.68 2.40
C VAL A 220 -8.92 -36.56 3.16
N THR A 221 -8.82 -36.35 4.47
CA THR A 221 -9.96 -36.21 5.37
C THR A 221 -10.10 -34.76 5.87
N PHE A 222 -11.34 -34.36 6.13
CA PHE A 222 -11.63 -33.05 6.72
C PHE A 222 -12.27 -33.27 8.09
N SER A 223 -11.61 -32.84 9.12
CA SER A 223 -12.07 -33.00 10.50
C SER A 223 -12.32 -31.65 11.17
N PRO A 224 -13.31 -31.53 12.06
CA PRO A 224 -13.50 -30.34 12.86
C PRO A 224 -12.46 -30.28 13.98
N ALA A 225 -12.10 -29.07 14.45
CA ALA A 225 -11.42 -28.90 15.72
C ALA A 225 -12.29 -29.43 16.88
N ALA A 226 -11.66 -29.76 18.02
CA ALA A 226 -12.37 -30.35 19.16
C ALA A 226 -13.62 -29.54 19.53
N ASN A 227 -14.76 -30.23 19.69
CA ASN A 227 -16.08 -29.68 20.02
C ASN A 227 -16.72 -28.72 19.01
N GLU A 228 -16.22 -28.67 17.78
CA GLU A 228 -16.78 -27.85 16.70
C GLU A 228 -17.49 -28.72 15.63
N ARG A 229 -18.18 -28.08 14.70
CA ARG A 229 -18.75 -28.71 13.50
C ARG A 229 -18.36 -27.91 12.27
N ILE A 230 -18.01 -28.61 11.19
CA ILE A 230 -17.75 -27.95 9.90
C ILE A 230 -19.08 -27.58 9.26
N HIS A 231 -19.33 -26.31 9.05
CA HIS A 231 -20.54 -25.79 8.42
C HIS A 231 -20.35 -25.45 6.94
N LEU A 232 -19.22 -25.83 6.32
CA LEU A 232 -18.97 -25.68 4.90
C LEU A 232 -19.49 -26.89 4.11
N ARG A 233 -19.88 -26.67 2.85
CA ARG A 233 -20.25 -27.75 1.92
C ARG A 233 -19.00 -28.57 1.57
N GLN A 234 -19.14 -29.89 1.42
CA GLN A 234 -18.04 -30.79 1.06
C GLN A 234 -17.30 -30.32 -0.20
N LYS A 235 -18.03 -29.93 -1.23
CA LYS A 235 -17.47 -29.41 -2.48
C LYS A 235 -16.57 -28.15 -2.26
N VAL A 236 -16.85 -27.34 -1.24
CA VAL A 236 -16.02 -26.16 -0.92
C VAL A 236 -14.71 -26.59 -0.26
N LEU A 237 -14.74 -27.61 0.58
CA LEU A 237 -13.56 -28.19 1.21
C LEU A 237 -12.63 -28.76 0.14
N GLU A 238 -13.15 -29.60 -0.75
CA GLU A 238 -12.42 -30.22 -1.86
C GLU A 238 -11.83 -29.19 -2.85
N LEU A 239 -12.59 -28.14 -3.18
CA LEU A 239 -12.12 -27.09 -4.08
C LEU A 239 -11.00 -26.22 -3.50
N ASN A 240 -10.92 -26.10 -2.17
CA ASN A 240 -9.89 -25.31 -1.49
C ASN A 240 -8.70 -26.17 -1.05
N SER A 241 -8.80 -27.49 -1.05
CA SER A 241 -7.66 -28.38 -0.93
C SER A 241 -6.90 -28.46 -2.26
N ALA A 242 -5.62 -28.12 -2.25
CA ALA A 242 -4.73 -28.41 -3.37
C ALA A 242 -4.17 -29.83 -3.26
N ILE A 243 -4.10 -30.38 -2.03
CA ILE A 243 -3.68 -31.75 -1.73
C ILE A 243 -4.78 -32.71 -2.25
N LYS A 244 -4.37 -33.72 -3.02
CA LYS A 244 -5.30 -34.71 -3.62
C LYS A 244 -4.81 -36.12 -3.36
N GLU A 245 -5.78 -37.02 -3.29
CA GLU A 245 -5.52 -38.45 -3.17
C GLU A 245 -4.81 -38.97 -4.44
N HIS A 246 -3.96 -39.97 -4.25
CA HIS A 246 -3.15 -40.62 -5.28
C HIS A 246 -2.15 -39.71 -6.03
N GLU A 247 -1.94 -38.49 -5.55
CA GLU A 247 -0.85 -37.60 -6.04
C GLU A 247 0.34 -37.64 -5.06
N PRO A 248 1.57 -37.41 -5.52
CA PRO A 248 2.73 -37.31 -4.63
C PRO A 248 2.55 -36.15 -3.63
N PHE A 249 3.16 -36.28 -2.46
CA PHE A 249 3.23 -35.17 -1.52
C PHE A 249 3.88 -33.93 -2.20
N SER A 250 3.33 -32.76 -1.94
CA SER A 250 3.87 -31.48 -2.40
C SER A 250 3.77 -30.42 -1.31
N SER A 251 4.91 -29.84 -0.96
CA SER A 251 5.00 -28.70 -0.03
C SER A 251 4.30 -27.45 -0.59
N ALA A 252 4.36 -27.24 -1.91
CA ALA A 252 3.65 -26.17 -2.58
C ALA A 252 2.13 -26.33 -2.47
N ASP A 253 1.62 -27.54 -2.62
CA ASP A 253 0.18 -27.81 -2.46
C ASP A 253 -0.27 -27.74 -1.01
N LEU A 254 0.57 -28.11 -0.07
CA LEU A 254 0.36 -27.88 1.36
C LEU A 254 0.22 -26.38 1.66
N GLN A 255 1.18 -25.59 1.24
CA GLN A 255 1.15 -24.12 1.46
C GLN A 255 -0.05 -23.48 0.76
N LYS A 256 -0.38 -23.93 -0.45
CA LYS A 256 -1.55 -23.48 -1.20
C LYS A 256 -2.85 -23.82 -0.49
N THR A 257 -2.94 -25.01 0.11
CA THR A 257 -4.10 -25.42 0.90
C THR A 257 -4.28 -24.54 2.13
N TYR A 258 -3.21 -24.25 2.90
CA TYR A 258 -3.25 -23.28 3.98
C TYR A 258 -3.73 -21.90 3.51
N ASN A 259 -3.19 -21.39 2.41
CA ASN A 259 -3.55 -20.09 1.85
C ASN A 259 -5.01 -20.07 1.38
N ASN A 260 -5.52 -21.14 0.78
CA ASN A 260 -6.89 -21.22 0.32
C ASN A 260 -7.88 -21.22 1.48
N PHE A 261 -7.67 -22.04 2.51
CA PHE A 261 -8.54 -22.08 3.69
C PHE A 261 -8.42 -20.79 4.51
N GLY A 262 -7.22 -20.20 4.63
CA GLY A 262 -6.99 -18.92 5.33
C GLY A 262 -7.74 -17.72 4.73
N ARG A 263 -8.20 -17.81 3.48
CA ARG A 263 -9.04 -16.78 2.85
C ARG A 263 -10.53 -16.93 3.15
N LEU A 264 -10.94 -18.10 3.59
CA LEU A 264 -12.34 -18.36 3.89
C LEU A 264 -12.70 -17.71 5.21
N GLN A 265 -13.55 -16.69 5.17
CA GLN A 265 -13.96 -15.93 6.37
C GLN A 265 -14.68 -16.81 7.42
N ALA A 266 -15.26 -17.92 6.98
CA ALA A 266 -15.86 -18.91 7.85
C ALA A 266 -14.82 -19.74 8.62
N VAL A 267 -13.57 -19.82 8.18
CA VAL A 267 -12.50 -20.59 8.79
C VAL A 267 -11.66 -19.68 9.71
N LYS A 268 -11.44 -20.09 10.94
CA LYS A 268 -10.64 -19.38 11.93
C LYS A 268 -9.17 -19.75 11.82
N PHE A 269 -8.88 -21.04 11.83
CA PHE A 269 -7.56 -21.58 11.55
C PHE A 269 -7.64 -22.97 10.93
N THR A 270 -6.58 -23.36 10.24
CA THR A 270 -6.42 -24.66 9.59
C THR A 270 -5.18 -25.33 10.16
N ASN A 271 -5.28 -26.61 10.49
CA ASN A 271 -4.15 -27.44 10.89
C ASN A 271 -4.13 -28.68 9.99
N ILE A 272 -3.03 -28.87 9.25
CA ILE A 272 -2.91 -30.00 8.33
C ILE A 272 -1.88 -30.97 8.91
N ARG A 273 -2.29 -32.20 9.12
CA ARG A 273 -1.47 -33.27 9.66
C ARG A 273 -1.31 -34.40 8.66
N PHE A 274 -0.11 -34.90 8.57
CA PHE A 274 0.18 -36.09 7.77
C PHE A 274 0.54 -37.21 8.74
N ALA A 275 -0.09 -38.35 8.55
CA ALA A 275 0.23 -39.58 9.25
C ALA A 275 0.78 -40.59 8.25
N GLU A 276 1.97 -41.10 8.53
CA GLU A 276 2.58 -42.16 7.73
C GLU A 276 1.87 -43.47 7.98
N VAL A 277 1.60 -44.20 6.91
CA VAL A 277 1.04 -45.57 6.99
C VAL A 277 2.21 -46.55 7.23
N PRO A 278 2.17 -47.34 8.34
CA PRO A 278 3.25 -48.29 8.63
C PRO A 278 3.60 -49.15 7.43
N ASP A 279 4.90 -49.43 7.29
CA ASP A 279 5.47 -50.31 6.23
C ASP A 279 5.07 -49.93 4.79
N SER A 280 4.82 -48.64 4.55
CA SER A 280 4.45 -48.16 3.21
C SER A 280 4.98 -46.73 2.97
N GLN A 281 5.01 -46.30 1.72
CA GLN A 281 5.31 -44.94 1.33
C GLN A 281 4.02 -44.15 1.08
N LEU A 282 3.03 -44.32 1.97
CA LEU A 282 1.73 -43.66 1.89
C LEU A 282 1.54 -42.71 3.07
N LEU A 283 0.86 -41.58 2.79
CA LEU A 283 0.49 -40.58 3.79
C LEU A 283 -1.04 -40.43 3.83
N ASP A 284 -1.59 -40.43 5.01
CA ASP A 284 -2.95 -39.96 5.26
C ASP A 284 -2.90 -38.49 5.66
N CYS A 285 -3.67 -37.66 5.01
CA CYS A 285 -3.75 -36.22 5.25
C CYS A 285 -5.06 -35.91 5.99
N ASP A 286 -4.98 -35.34 7.18
CA ASP A 286 -6.11 -34.81 7.93
C ASP A 286 -6.05 -33.28 7.97
N ILE A 287 -7.02 -32.62 7.33
CA ILE A 287 -7.21 -31.18 7.30
C ILE A 287 -8.20 -30.79 8.38
N GLN A 288 -7.68 -30.42 9.53
CA GLN A 288 -8.47 -30.01 10.69
C GLN A 288 -8.82 -28.52 10.60
N LEU A 289 -10.12 -28.22 10.65
CA LEU A 289 -10.64 -26.86 10.53
C LEU A 289 -11.31 -26.39 11.82
N SER A 290 -10.95 -25.22 12.29
CA SER A 290 -11.69 -24.46 13.30
C SER A 290 -12.51 -23.37 12.64
N MET A 291 -13.77 -23.24 13.05
CA MET A 291 -14.73 -22.34 12.40
C MET A 291 -14.85 -21.02 13.16
N ASN A 292 -14.99 -19.93 12.43
CA ASN A 292 -15.37 -18.63 12.99
C ASN A 292 -16.85 -18.65 13.43
N LYS A 293 -17.21 -17.78 14.37
CA LYS A 293 -18.62 -17.50 14.64
C LYS A 293 -19.30 -17.06 13.35
N PRO A 294 -20.43 -17.69 12.99
CA PRO A 294 -21.08 -17.43 11.71
C PRO A 294 -21.58 -16.00 11.57
N SER A 295 -21.98 -15.36 12.66
CA SER A 295 -22.53 -14.01 12.66
C SER A 295 -21.86 -13.14 13.71
N THR A 296 -21.67 -11.85 13.37
CA THR A 296 -21.19 -10.81 14.26
C THR A 296 -22.04 -9.56 14.11
N LEU A 297 -22.21 -8.83 15.21
CA LEU A 297 -22.85 -7.52 15.24
C LEU A 297 -21.83 -6.54 15.81
N ALA A 298 -21.57 -5.46 15.08
CA ALA A 298 -20.63 -4.41 15.49
C ALA A 298 -21.36 -3.06 15.51
N PHE A 299 -21.18 -2.31 16.60
CA PHE A 299 -21.61 -0.94 16.73
C PHE A 299 -20.38 -0.03 16.73
N GLN A 300 -20.39 1.00 15.87
CA GLN A 300 -19.26 1.93 15.69
C GLN A 300 -19.77 3.37 15.80
N PRO A 301 -19.48 4.08 16.89
CA PRO A 301 -19.67 5.52 16.97
C PRO A 301 -18.53 6.25 16.27
N GLU A 302 -18.83 7.35 15.57
CA GLU A 302 -17.90 8.16 14.81
C GLU A 302 -18.11 9.64 15.13
N GLY A 303 -17.05 10.42 15.29
CA GLY A 303 -17.10 11.87 15.22
C GLY A 303 -16.84 12.29 13.77
N THR A 304 -17.65 13.20 13.23
CA THR A 304 -17.48 13.72 11.88
C THR A 304 -17.08 15.19 11.90
N ASN A 305 -16.32 15.61 10.89
CA ASN A 305 -16.01 17.01 10.64
C ASN A 305 -15.94 17.21 9.12
N THR A 306 -16.98 17.82 8.58
CA THR A 306 -17.09 18.08 7.15
C THR A 306 -16.89 19.57 6.89
N ALA A 307 -15.70 19.94 6.39
CA ALA A 307 -15.34 21.32 6.06
C ALA A 307 -15.45 22.33 7.22
N GLY A 308 -15.35 21.87 8.47
CA GLY A 308 -15.48 22.69 9.67
C GLY A 308 -16.78 22.46 10.46
N ASP A 309 -17.78 21.82 9.84
CA ASP A 309 -19.03 21.43 10.52
C ASP A 309 -18.78 20.17 11.36
N LEU A 310 -19.02 20.28 12.66
CA LEU A 310 -18.84 19.19 13.60
C LEU A 310 -20.11 18.34 13.69
N GLY A 311 -19.94 17.03 13.73
CA GLY A 311 -21.05 16.12 13.82
C GLY A 311 -20.70 14.80 14.50
N ALA A 312 -21.69 13.95 14.59
CA ALA A 312 -21.58 12.60 15.09
C ALA A 312 -22.31 11.64 14.15
N ALA A 313 -21.75 10.44 14.01
CA ALA A 313 -22.38 9.35 13.27
C ALA A 313 -22.32 8.07 14.10
N ALA A 314 -23.21 7.15 13.80
CA ALA A 314 -23.16 5.80 14.32
C ALA A 314 -23.48 4.81 13.23
N SER A 315 -22.77 3.69 13.21
CA SER A 315 -23.09 2.59 12.33
C SER A 315 -23.29 1.28 13.09
N LEU A 316 -24.27 0.50 12.65
CA LEU A 316 -24.58 -0.84 13.13
C LEU A 316 -24.36 -1.80 11.96
N THR A 317 -23.40 -2.70 12.09
CA THR A 317 -23.05 -3.67 11.05
C THR A 317 -23.34 -5.08 11.51
N TYR A 318 -24.23 -5.77 10.80
CA TYR A 318 -24.41 -7.21 10.90
C TYR A 318 -23.60 -7.91 9.79
N GLU A 319 -22.83 -8.90 10.17
CA GLU A 319 -22.04 -9.71 9.22
C GLU A 319 -22.33 -11.20 9.43
N ASN A 320 -22.67 -11.91 8.34
CA ASN A 320 -22.72 -13.37 8.31
C ASN A 320 -21.66 -13.90 7.35
N ARG A 321 -20.74 -14.75 7.86
CA ARG A 321 -19.53 -15.22 7.16
C ARG A 321 -19.71 -16.54 6.41
N ASN A 322 -20.90 -17.08 6.39
CA ASN A 322 -21.15 -18.38 5.77
C ASN A 322 -22.60 -18.52 5.27
N LEU A 323 -23.10 -17.51 4.58
CA LEU A 323 -24.53 -17.39 4.22
C LEU A 323 -25.06 -18.61 3.48
N PHE A 324 -24.32 -19.11 2.47
CA PHE A 324 -24.72 -20.26 1.65
C PHE A 324 -23.83 -21.49 1.90
N ARG A 325 -23.18 -21.60 3.06
CA ARG A 325 -22.24 -22.67 3.40
C ARG A 325 -21.05 -22.79 2.42
N GLY A 326 -20.65 -21.67 1.82
CA GLY A 326 -19.50 -21.56 0.92
C GLY A 326 -18.52 -20.49 1.33
N SER A 327 -18.62 -20.02 2.59
CA SER A 327 -17.88 -18.87 3.13
C SER A 327 -18.20 -17.57 2.38
N GLU A 328 -19.40 -17.44 1.84
CA GLU A 328 -19.92 -16.18 1.34
C GLU A 328 -20.23 -15.26 2.53
N VAL A 329 -19.81 -14.00 2.43
CA VAL A 329 -19.99 -13.01 3.48
C VAL A 329 -21.10 -12.05 3.09
N LEU A 330 -22.16 -12.04 3.88
CA LEU A 330 -23.19 -11.01 3.82
C LEU A 330 -22.90 -9.98 4.92
N SER A 331 -22.75 -8.71 4.54
CA SER A 331 -22.63 -7.58 5.46
C SER A 331 -23.81 -6.63 5.21
N VAL A 332 -24.53 -6.28 6.27
CA VAL A 332 -25.58 -5.25 6.24
C VAL A 332 -25.20 -4.18 7.25
N GLN A 333 -25.01 -2.98 6.77
CA GLN A 333 -24.68 -1.81 7.58
C GLN A 333 -25.81 -0.79 7.54
N LEU A 334 -26.23 -0.36 8.71
CA LEU A 334 -27.09 0.80 8.91
C LEU A 334 -26.23 1.93 9.45
N ARG A 335 -26.34 3.12 8.86
CA ARG A 335 -25.61 4.31 9.29
C ARG A 335 -26.57 5.48 9.47
N ALA A 336 -26.39 6.22 10.56
CA ALA A 336 -27.02 7.50 10.80
C ALA A 336 -25.93 8.53 11.13
N ALA A 337 -26.02 9.72 10.55
CA ALA A 337 -25.10 10.81 10.82
C ALA A 337 -25.88 12.13 10.98
N PHE A 338 -25.34 12.97 11.82
CA PHE A 338 -25.86 14.29 12.13
C PHE A 338 -24.70 15.29 12.17
N GLU A 339 -24.84 16.43 11.50
CA GLU A 339 -23.83 17.50 11.50
C GLU A 339 -24.51 18.85 11.71
N ALA A 340 -23.93 19.66 12.59
CA ALA A 340 -24.41 21.04 12.80
C ALA A 340 -23.73 21.94 11.75
N ILE A 341 -24.54 22.57 10.90
CA ILE A 341 -24.05 23.46 9.83
C ILE A 341 -23.77 24.85 10.40
N THR A 342 -22.53 25.30 10.29
CA THR A 342 -22.08 26.58 10.87
C THR A 342 -21.70 27.62 9.81
N GLY A 343 -21.50 27.25 8.56
CA GLY A 343 -20.83 28.07 7.55
C GLY A 343 -21.69 28.63 6.41
N LEU A 344 -22.98 28.31 6.31
CA LEU A 344 -23.84 28.81 5.21
C LEU A 344 -24.63 30.05 5.65
N GLU A 345 -24.41 31.17 4.95
CA GLU A 345 -25.19 32.40 5.13
C GLU A 345 -26.66 32.13 4.79
N GLY A 346 -27.60 32.47 5.72
CA GLY A 346 -29.03 32.23 5.56
C GLY A 346 -29.56 30.91 6.14
N TYR A 347 -28.66 29.96 6.48
CA TYR A 347 -29.04 28.64 7.01
C TYR A 347 -28.37 28.33 8.36
N GLN A 348 -28.03 29.35 9.13
CA GLN A 348 -27.44 29.20 10.47
C GLN A 348 -28.42 28.49 11.41
N ASN A 349 -27.90 27.53 12.19
CA ASN A 349 -28.66 26.68 13.13
C ASN A 349 -29.62 25.67 12.46
N GLN A 350 -29.32 25.22 11.26
CA GLN A 350 -30.01 24.10 10.65
C GLN A 350 -29.04 22.90 10.55
N ASP A 351 -29.63 21.73 10.64
CA ASP A 351 -28.86 20.50 10.78
C ASP A 351 -28.82 19.72 9.47
N TYR A 352 -27.76 18.94 9.30
CA TYR A 352 -27.64 17.93 8.25
C TYR A 352 -27.90 16.56 8.84
N GLU A 353 -28.79 15.83 8.22
CA GLU A 353 -29.10 14.45 8.58
C GLU A 353 -28.78 13.51 7.41
N GLU A 354 -28.14 12.39 7.72
CA GLU A 354 -27.87 11.34 6.77
C GLU A 354 -28.27 9.98 7.32
N TYR A 355 -29.02 9.21 6.54
CA TYR A 355 -29.38 7.84 6.85
C TYR A 355 -28.99 6.94 5.69
N GLY A 356 -28.22 5.89 5.97
CA GLY A 356 -27.70 4.98 4.95
C GLY A 356 -27.94 3.53 5.31
N VAL A 357 -28.23 2.75 4.26
CA VAL A 357 -28.23 1.30 4.33
C VAL A 357 -27.29 0.78 3.26
N GLU A 358 -26.33 -0.06 3.63
CA GLU A 358 -25.42 -0.72 2.70
C GLU A 358 -25.47 -2.23 2.91
N THR A 359 -25.65 -2.99 1.83
CA THR A 359 -25.60 -4.44 1.82
C THR A 359 -24.53 -4.91 0.88
N LYS A 360 -23.60 -5.76 1.36
CA LYS A 360 -22.53 -6.36 0.59
C LYS A 360 -22.63 -7.87 0.66
N LEU A 361 -22.51 -8.52 -0.49
CA LEU A 361 -22.39 -9.97 -0.61
C LEU A 361 -21.08 -10.31 -1.31
N ALA A 362 -20.12 -10.83 -0.55
CA ALA A 362 -18.81 -11.19 -1.05
C ALA A 362 -18.65 -12.70 -1.18
N PHE A 363 -18.11 -13.13 -2.32
CA PHE A 363 -17.79 -14.52 -2.64
C PHE A 363 -16.27 -14.69 -2.63
N PRO A 364 -15.70 -15.68 -1.91
CA PRO A 364 -14.25 -15.91 -1.86
C PRO A 364 -13.71 -16.59 -3.14
N ARG A 365 -14.24 -16.24 -4.29
CA ARG A 365 -13.90 -16.80 -5.60
C ARG A 365 -14.37 -15.90 -6.74
N PHE A 366 -13.86 -16.09 -7.94
CA PHE A 366 -14.47 -15.50 -9.14
C PHE A 366 -15.84 -16.13 -9.43
N VAL A 367 -16.87 -15.30 -9.39
CA VAL A 367 -18.21 -15.61 -9.87
C VAL A 367 -18.36 -15.01 -11.27
N ALA A 368 -17.70 -15.63 -12.26
CA ALA A 368 -17.74 -15.19 -13.65
C ALA A 368 -17.89 -16.44 -14.56
N PRO A 369 -19.02 -16.59 -15.27
CA PRO A 369 -19.30 -17.77 -16.07
C PRO A 369 -18.33 -17.95 -17.25
N MET A 370 -17.76 -16.86 -17.76
CA MET A 370 -16.87 -16.87 -18.94
C MET A 370 -15.42 -17.27 -18.64
N LEU A 371 -15.00 -17.32 -17.36
CA LEU A 371 -13.63 -17.64 -16.99
C LEU A 371 -13.41 -19.16 -16.89
N SER A 372 -12.25 -19.64 -17.40
CA SER A 372 -11.87 -21.04 -17.32
C SER A 372 -11.73 -21.53 -15.87
N LYS A 373 -12.00 -22.81 -15.64
CA LYS A 373 -11.87 -23.42 -14.30
C LYS A 373 -10.42 -23.31 -13.77
N SER A 374 -9.42 -23.43 -14.65
CA SER A 374 -8.01 -23.34 -14.30
C SER A 374 -7.62 -21.93 -13.83
N PHE A 375 -8.08 -20.89 -14.50
CA PHE A 375 -7.86 -19.51 -14.10
C PHE A 375 -8.51 -19.20 -12.74
N ARG A 376 -9.77 -19.61 -12.54
CA ARG A 376 -10.48 -19.43 -11.25
C ARG A 376 -9.81 -20.12 -10.08
N ARG A 377 -9.11 -21.25 -10.31
CA ARG A 377 -8.36 -21.98 -9.27
C ARG A 377 -7.01 -21.32 -8.94
N ARG A 378 -6.34 -20.69 -9.93
CA ARG A 378 -5.02 -20.07 -9.72
C ARG A 378 -5.11 -18.69 -9.08
N SER A 379 -6.20 -17.98 -9.32
CA SER A 379 -6.34 -16.60 -8.84
C SER A 379 -6.97 -16.54 -7.45
N SER A 380 -6.30 -15.79 -6.57
CA SER A 380 -6.77 -15.41 -5.23
C SER A 380 -7.82 -14.31 -5.33
N ALA A 381 -8.99 -14.64 -5.88
CA ALA A 381 -9.97 -13.62 -6.23
C ALA A 381 -11.19 -13.62 -5.32
N THR A 382 -11.80 -12.47 -5.21
CA THR A 382 -13.11 -12.24 -4.60
C THR A 382 -14.03 -11.58 -5.61
N SER A 383 -15.31 -11.92 -5.55
CA SER A 383 -16.40 -11.23 -6.26
C SER A 383 -17.31 -10.60 -5.23
N GLU A 384 -17.71 -9.37 -5.39
CA GLU A 384 -18.54 -8.64 -4.45
C GLU A 384 -19.69 -7.95 -5.18
N LEU A 385 -20.92 -8.18 -4.69
CA LEU A 385 -22.09 -7.40 -5.04
C LEU A 385 -22.34 -6.43 -3.89
N SER A 386 -22.43 -5.14 -4.18
CA SER A 386 -22.85 -4.12 -3.22
C SER A 386 -24.12 -3.44 -3.66
N LEU A 387 -25.00 -3.17 -2.68
CA LEU A 387 -26.21 -2.38 -2.82
C LEU A 387 -26.20 -1.35 -1.72
N SER A 388 -26.43 -0.08 -2.02
CA SER A 388 -26.56 0.95 -1.01
C SER A 388 -27.66 1.94 -1.35
N TYR A 389 -28.32 2.43 -0.31
CA TYR A 389 -29.28 3.51 -0.40
C TYR A 389 -28.98 4.53 0.70
N ASN A 390 -28.82 5.78 0.30
CA ASN A 390 -28.44 6.87 1.17
C ASN A 390 -29.44 8.03 1.03
N LEU A 391 -29.90 8.52 2.17
CA LEU A 391 -30.81 9.64 2.31
C LEU A 391 -30.04 10.79 2.97
N GLN A 392 -29.92 11.89 2.27
CA GLN A 392 -29.27 13.11 2.77
C GLN A 392 -30.30 14.23 2.79
N ASN A 393 -30.54 14.77 3.96
CA ASN A 393 -31.38 15.91 4.16
C ASN A 393 -30.52 17.08 4.63
N ARG A 394 -30.36 18.07 3.76
CA ARG A 394 -29.75 19.36 4.07
C ARG A 394 -30.80 20.46 3.98
N PRO A 395 -30.57 21.59 4.65
CA PRO A 395 -31.46 22.74 4.54
C PRO A 395 -31.68 23.24 3.11
N GLU A 396 -30.65 23.08 2.27
CA GLU A 396 -30.64 23.56 0.90
C GLU A 396 -31.28 22.56 -0.06
N PHE A 397 -31.17 21.24 0.23
CA PHE A 397 -31.67 20.17 -0.64
C PHE A 397 -31.89 18.86 0.08
N HIS A 398 -32.76 18.04 -0.49
CA HIS A 398 -32.84 16.62 -0.14
C HIS A 398 -32.26 15.80 -1.30
N ARG A 399 -31.39 14.85 -0.98
CA ARG A 399 -30.73 13.98 -1.94
C ARG A 399 -30.94 12.52 -1.59
N ARG A 400 -31.23 11.71 -2.58
CA ARG A 400 -31.41 10.27 -2.48
C ARG A 400 -30.42 9.62 -3.43
N VAL A 401 -29.57 8.74 -2.92
CA VAL A 401 -28.54 8.05 -3.73
C VAL A 401 -28.75 6.55 -3.61
N PHE A 402 -29.05 5.93 -4.74
CA PHE A 402 -29.06 4.48 -4.86
C PHE A 402 -27.81 4.05 -5.64
N SER A 403 -27.04 3.10 -5.08
CA SER A 403 -25.84 2.59 -5.73
C SER A 403 -25.84 1.06 -5.74
N THR A 404 -25.41 0.48 -6.86
CA THR A 404 -25.15 -0.95 -6.95
C THR A 404 -23.90 -1.19 -7.77
N ALA A 405 -23.05 -2.12 -7.32
CA ALA A 405 -21.82 -2.43 -8.03
C ALA A 405 -21.50 -3.93 -7.94
N TRP A 406 -21.02 -4.47 -9.04
CA TRP A 406 -20.37 -5.76 -9.08
C TRP A 406 -18.87 -5.58 -9.25
N ARG A 407 -18.07 -6.12 -8.30
CA ARG A 407 -16.64 -5.92 -8.23
C ARG A 407 -15.88 -7.23 -8.22
N TYR A 408 -14.79 -7.28 -8.97
CA TYR A 408 -13.80 -8.35 -8.89
C TYR A 408 -12.51 -7.77 -8.30
N ARG A 409 -11.93 -8.47 -7.33
CA ARG A 409 -10.61 -8.14 -6.77
C ARG A 409 -9.76 -9.39 -6.71
N TRP A 410 -8.49 -9.28 -7.11
CA TRP A 410 -7.52 -10.35 -6.92
C TRP A 410 -6.15 -9.79 -6.62
N THR A 411 -5.31 -10.61 -5.98
CA THR A 411 -3.94 -10.26 -5.60
C THR A 411 -2.98 -11.31 -6.15
N GLU A 412 -1.78 -10.86 -6.53
CA GLU A 412 -0.61 -11.67 -6.86
C GLU A 412 0.49 -11.37 -5.84
N PRO A 413 0.51 -12.06 -4.68
CA PRO A 413 1.43 -11.75 -3.59
C PRO A 413 2.90 -11.84 -3.99
N SER A 414 3.28 -12.82 -4.83
CA SER A 414 4.64 -12.99 -5.33
C SER A 414 5.16 -11.81 -6.15
N LYS A 415 4.25 -11.02 -6.74
CA LYS A 415 4.58 -9.83 -7.54
C LYS A 415 4.19 -8.52 -6.85
N ASN A 416 3.70 -8.57 -5.61
CA ASN A 416 3.22 -7.42 -4.85
C ASN A 416 2.17 -6.58 -5.61
N ARG A 417 1.29 -7.24 -6.38
CA ARG A 417 0.27 -6.59 -7.21
C ARG A 417 -1.13 -6.95 -6.75
N SER A 418 -2.02 -5.97 -6.81
CA SER A 418 -3.46 -6.19 -6.67
C SER A 418 -4.22 -5.50 -7.80
N PHE A 419 -5.33 -6.12 -8.18
CA PHE A 419 -6.17 -5.70 -9.29
C PHE A 419 -7.62 -5.57 -8.84
N ARG A 420 -8.32 -4.63 -9.43
CA ARG A 420 -9.75 -4.41 -9.23
C ARG A 420 -10.43 -4.16 -10.57
N ILE A 421 -11.61 -4.77 -10.76
CA ILE A 421 -12.53 -4.46 -11.86
C ILE A 421 -13.90 -4.18 -11.26
N ASP A 422 -14.50 -3.07 -11.62
CA ASP A 422 -15.90 -2.73 -11.31
C ASP A 422 -16.73 -2.90 -12.60
N LEU A 423 -17.79 -3.74 -12.57
CA LEU A 423 -18.50 -4.10 -13.81
C LEU A 423 -19.93 -4.59 -13.52
N PRO A 424 -20.98 -3.84 -13.76
CA PRO A 424 -21.04 -2.37 -13.76
C PRO A 424 -21.07 -1.78 -12.34
N ASP A 425 -20.82 -0.50 -12.23
CA ASP A 425 -21.08 0.29 -11.03
C ASP A 425 -22.10 1.37 -11.40
N LEU A 426 -23.28 1.29 -10.80
CA LEU A 426 -24.43 2.15 -11.06
C LEU A 426 -24.61 3.09 -9.87
N ASN A 427 -24.75 4.38 -10.15
CA ASN A 427 -25.12 5.38 -9.17
C ASN A 427 -26.27 6.20 -9.73
N TYR A 428 -27.41 6.16 -9.03
CA TYR A 428 -28.58 6.92 -9.31
C TYR A 428 -28.76 7.97 -8.22
N VAL A 429 -28.67 9.24 -8.59
CA VAL A 429 -28.84 10.39 -7.72
C VAL A 429 -30.17 11.04 -8.07
N TYR A 430 -31.04 11.20 -7.08
CA TYR A 430 -32.33 11.84 -7.21
C TYR A 430 -32.45 12.97 -6.19
N MET A 431 -32.89 14.14 -6.65
CA MET A 431 -33.05 15.37 -5.88
C MET A 431 -34.54 15.70 -5.72
N PRO A 432 -35.25 15.08 -4.74
CA PRO A 432 -36.70 15.25 -4.60
C PRO A 432 -37.09 16.66 -4.23
N TRP A 433 -36.21 17.43 -3.60
CA TRP A 433 -36.50 18.78 -3.14
C TRP A 433 -35.22 19.63 -3.12
N ILE A 434 -35.36 20.87 -3.55
CA ILE A 434 -34.38 21.93 -3.43
C ILE A 434 -35.10 23.16 -2.87
N SER A 435 -34.46 23.83 -1.90
CA SER A 435 -34.98 25.06 -1.31
C SER A 435 -35.31 26.11 -2.36
N ALA A 436 -36.45 26.75 -2.29
CA ALA A 436 -36.86 27.80 -3.21
C ALA A 436 -35.86 28.98 -3.19
N THR A 437 -35.46 29.41 -2.00
CA THR A 437 -34.45 30.47 -1.84
C THR A 437 -33.10 30.09 -2.47
N PHE A 438 -32.64 28.87 -2.21
CA PHE A 438 -31.39 28.38 -2.80
C PHE A 438 -31.47 28.30 -4.35
N LYS A 439 -32.61 27.87 -4.86
CA LYS A 439 -32.87 27.77 -6.28
C LYS A 439 -32.87 29.15 -6.94
N GLU A 440 -33.55 30.14 -6.33
CA GLU A 440 -33.63 31.50 -6.82
C GLU A 440 -32.27 32.22 -6.77
N ASP A 441 -31.56 32.11 -5.64
CA ASP A 441 -30.28 32.80 -5.44
C ASP A 441 -29.13 32.22 -6.27
N TYR A 442 -29.06 30.88 -6.41
CA TYR A 442 -27.90 30.19 -6.95
C TYR A 442 -28.15 29.45 -8.26
N LEU A 443 -29.35 28.92 -8.54
CA LEU A 443 -29.60 28.08 -9.70
C LEU A 443 -30.32 28.83 -10.84
N ASP A 444 -31.30 29.64 -10.54
CA ASP A 444 -32.17 30.31 -11.55
C ASP A 444 -31.78 31.78 -11.77
N ASN A 445 -30.88 32.35 -10.99
CA ASN A 445 -30.43 33.73 -11.14
C ASN A 445 -29.81 33.94 -12.53
N ALA A 446 -30.38 34.85 -13.32
CA ALA A 446 -29.95 35.13 -14.67
C ALA A 446 -28.50 35.66 -14.76
N ASN A 447 -28.00 36.25 -13.67
CA ASN A 447 -26.63 36.76 -13.56
C ASN A 447 -25.61 35.69 -13.10
N ASN A 448 -26.08 34.55 -12.58
CA ASN A 448 -25.23 33.48 -12.11
C ASN A 448 -25.57 32.13 -12.79
N ARG A 449 -25.32 32.07 -14.11
CA ARG A 449 -25.56 30.84 -14.90
C ARG A 449 -24.45 29.82 -14.75
N ASN A 450 -24.19 29.40 -13.52
CA ASN A 450 -23.14 28.39 -13.26
C ASN A 450 -23.60 26.99 -13.72
N ALA A 451 -23.10 26.57 -14.86
CA ALA A 451 -23.41 25.26 -15.44
C ALA A 451 -22.98 24.09 -14.54
N ILE A 452 -21.88 24.25 -13.80
CA ILE A 452 -21.35 23.25 -12.87
C ILE A 452 -22.31 23.11 -11.67
N LEU A 453 -22.75 24.23 -11.12
CA LEU A 453 -23.67 24.26 -9.98
C LEU A 453 -25.00 23.59 -10.35
N ARG A 454 -25.62 23.96 -11.44
CA ARG A 454 -26.88 23.37 -11.93
C ARG A 454 -26.76 21.86 -12.12
N TYR A 455 -25.67 21.40 -12.71
CA TYR A 455 -25.44 19.97 -12.95
C TYR A 455 -25.31 19.19 -11.63
N ASN A 456 -24.77 19.81 -10.59
CA ASN A 456 -24.61 19.18 -9.27
C ASN A 456 -25.93 19.00 -8.51
N TYR A 457 -26.91 19.87 -8.78
CA TYR A 457 -28.24 19.83 -8.15
C TYR A 457 -29.31 19.27 -9.09
N SER A 458 -28.93 18.54 -10.12
CA SER A 458 -29.84 17.81 -11.01
C SER A 458 -29.83 16.31 -10.69
N ASP A 459 -30.90 15.65 -11.12
CA ASP A 459 -30.93 14.19 -11.12
C ASP A 459 -29.85 13.65 -12.05
N LEU A 460 -29.15 12.61 -11.61
CA LEU A 460 -28.00 12.09 -12.32
C LEU A 460 -27.97 10.57 -12.30
N PHE A 461 -27.71 9.99 -13.47
CA PHE A 461 -27.48 8.56 -13.62
C PHE A 461 -26.06 8.31 -14.10
N ILE A 462 -25.27 7.55 -13.34
CA ILE A 462 -23.89 7.20 -13.69
C ILE A 462 -23.78 5.68 -13.77
N MET A 463 -23.50 5.14 -14.95
CA MET A 463 -23.13 3.74 -15.14
C MET A 463 -21.69 3.66 -15.62
N LYS A 464 -20.82 3.19 -14.75
CA LYS A 464 -19.38 3.14 -15.02
C LYS A 464 -18.82 1.74 -15.03
N ILE A 465 -17.70 1.59 -15.73
CA ILE A 465 -16.77 0.48 -15.69
C ILE A 465 -15.43 1.01 -15.22
N GLY A 466 -14.83 0.33 -14.25
CA GLY A 466 -13.55 0.70 -13.69
C GLY A 466 -12.53 -0.44 -13.71
N PHE A 467 -11.26 -0.09 -13.89
CA PHE A 467 -10.13 -0.98 -13.77
C PHE A 467 -9.06 -0.32 -12.93
N GLY A 468 -8.56 -1.02 -11.92
CA GLY A 468 -7.51 -0.54 -11.03
C GLY A 468 -6.37 -1.55 -10.88
N ILE A 469 -5.16 -1.03 -10.84
CA ILE A 469 -3.94 -1.77 -10.50
C ILE A 469 -3.27 -1.05 -9.34
N SER A 470 -2.78 -1.81 -8.35
CA SER A 470 -1.85 -1.30 -7.34
C SER A 470 -0.67 -2.25 -7.17
N TYR A 471 0.50 -1.66 -6.98
CA TYR A 471 1.76 -2.32 -6.70
C TYR A 471 2.38 -1.69 -5.46
N ASN A 472 2.88 -2.50 -4.52
CA ASN A 472 3.55 -1.99 -3.33
C ASN A 472 4.59 -2.99 -2.84
N ASN A 473 5.87 -2.59 -2.88
CA ASN A 473 7.00 -3.38 -2.36
C ASN A 473 7.62 -2.78 -1.09
N GLY A 474 6.93 -1.85 -0.42
CA GLY A 474 7.41 -1.14 0.77
C GLY A 474 8.27 0.09 0.46
N ASN A 475 9.02 0.13 -0.63
CA ASN A 475 9.81 1.29 -1.07
C ASN A 475 9.12 2.06 -2.21
N HIS A 476 8.38 1.36 -3.03
CA HIS A 476 7.61 1.92 -4.15
C HIS A 476 6.16 1.49 -4.02
N ALA A 477 5.26 2.45 -4.09
CA ALA A 477 3.83 2.21 -4.24
C ALA A 477 3.35 2.89 -5.52
N ILE A 478 2.63 2.14 -6.35
CA ILE A 478 2.00 2.64 -7.59
C ILE A 478 0.53 2.28 -7.51
N ARG A 479 -0.34 3.23 -7.78
CA ARG A 479 -1.77 3.02 -7.93
C ARG A 479 -2.24 3.68 -9.21
N THR A 480 -2.90 2.92 -10.06
CA THR A 480 -3.46 3.43 -11.32
C THR A 480 -4.90 2.99 -11.41
N ASN A 481 -5.80 3.92 -11.74
CA ASN A 481 -7.20 3.66 -11.98
C ASN A 481 -7.62 4.22 -13.34
N PHE A 482 -8.38 3.46 -14.07
CA PHE A 482 -9.07 3.89 -15.27
C PHE A 482 -10.57 3.66 -15.09
N GLU A 483 -11.37 4.65 -15.40
CA GLU A 483 -12.82 4.60 -15.26
C GLU A 483 -13.47 5.20 -16.52
N THR A 484 -14.49 4.56 -17.03
CA THR A 484 -15.32 5.12 -18.12
C THR A 484 -16.79 4.94 -17.79
N ALA A 485 -17.60 5.94 -18.06
CA ALA A 485 -19.02 5.95 -17.80
C ALA A 485 -19.85 6.26 -19.05
N GLY A 486 -21.09 5.75 -19.07
CA GLY A 486 -22.10 6.06 -20.10
C GLY A 486 -21.92 5.34 -21.44
N ASN A 487 -20.78 4.73 -21.74
CA ASN A 487 -20.50 4.13 -23.05
C ASN A 487 -21.42 2.95 -23.39
N LEU A 488 -21.69 2.09 -22.41
CA LEU A 488 -22.62 0.97 -22.59
C LEU A 488 -24.05 1.46 -22.87
N LEU A 489 -24.47 2.52 -22.17
CA LEU A 489 -25.78 3.14 -22.34
C LEU A 489 -25.88 3.83 -23.69
N THR A 490 -24.85 4.56 -24.12
CA THR A 490 -24.82 5.20 -25.43
C THR A 490 -24.82 4.18 -26.56
N GLY A 491 -24.08 3.07 -26.43
CA GLY A 491 -24.13 1.95 -27.39
C GLY A 491 -25.51 1.31 -27.43
N GLY A 492 -26.15 1.13 -26.28
CA GLY A 492 -27.50 0.57 -26.17
C GLY A 492 -28.62 1.55 -26.60
N SER A 493 -28.41 2.87 -26.46
CA SER A 493 -29.44 3.87 -26.72
C SER A 493 -29.96 3.86 -28.15
N LYS A 494 -29.09 3.57 -29.12
CA LYS A 494 -29.45 3.42 -30.52
C LYS A 494 -30.24 2.17 -30.80
N LEU A 495 -29.94 1.06 -30.09
CA LEU A 495 -30.61 -0.22 -30.24
C LEU A 495 -31.96 -0.25 -29.50
N LEU A 496 -32.04 0.41 -28.33
CA LEU A 496 -33.20 0.38 -27.45
C LEU A 496 -34.12 1.58 -27.60
N GLY A 497 -33.79 2.54 -28.49
CA GLY A 497 -34.64 3.69 -28.81
C GLY A 497 -34.79 4.67 -27.65
N PHE A 498 -33.72 5.00 -26.94
CA PHE A 498 -33.78 5.97 -25.82
C PHE A 498 -34.19 7.35 -26.31
N ASN A 499 -35.07 8.01 -25.56
CA ASN A 499 -35.50 9.38 -25.82
C ASN A 499 -34.35 10.36 -25.52
N LYS A 500 -34.46 11.54 -26.15
CA LYS A 500 -33.58 12.68 -25.86
C LYS A 500 -34.34 13.79 -25.17
N ASN A 501 -33.68 14.51 -24.28
CA ASN A 501 -34.22 15.71 -23.64
C ASN A 501 -34.04 16.95 -24.57
N GLU A 502 -34.49 18.10 -24.12
CA GLU A 502 -34.38 19.39 -24.81
C GLU A 502 -32.93 19.79 -25.12
N ASN A 503 -31.98 19.32 -24.32
CA ASN A 503 -30.54 19.53 -24.48
C ASN A 503 -29.88 18.51 -25.43
N ASN A 504 -30.69 17.72 -26.18
CA ASN A 504 -30.23 16.67 -27.12
C ASN A 504 -29.42 15.54 -26.44
N GLN A 505 -29.59 15.34 -25.13
CA GLN A 505 -28.94 14.25 -24.36
C GLN A 505 -29.86 13.03 -24.29
N TYR A 506 -29.31 11.84 -24.47
CA TYR A 506 -30.06 10.61 -24.24
C TYR A 506 -30.43 10.47 -22.78
N THR A 507 -31.62 10.01 -22.50
CA THR A 507 -32.16 9.82 -21.16
C THR A 507 -32.50 8.37 -20.92
N LEU A 508 -32.28 7.92 -19.68
CA LEU A 508 -32.80 6.68 -19.13
C LEU A 508 -33.67 7.02 -17.93
N PHE A 509 -34.92 6.53 -17.91
CA PHE A 509 -35.94 6.93 -16.90
C PHE A 509 -36.15 8.46 -16.82
N ASN A 510 -36.11 9.15 -17.97
CA ASN A 510 -36.17 10.60 -18.12
C ASN A 510 -35.02 11.39 -17.49
N ILE A 511 -33.93 10.73 -17.14
CA ILE A 511 -32.73 11.33 -16.54
C ILE A 511 -31.57 11.20 -17.50
N ALA A 512 -30.84 12.28 -17.75
CA ALA A 512 -29.63 12.26 -18.55
C ALA A 512 -28.52 11.47 -17.82
N PHE A 513 -27.87 10.56 -18.51
CA PHE A 513 -26.77 9.82 -17.94
C PHE A 513 -25.42 10.46 -18.24
N ALA A 514 -24.51 10.38 -17.27
CA ALA A 514 -23.16 10.90 -17.42
C ALA A 514 -22.32 10.04 -18.38
N GLN A 515 -21.55 10.72 -19.26
CA GLN A 515 -20.60 10.07 -20.15
C GLN A 515 -19.23 10.76 -20.05
N TYR A 516 -18.23 10.00 -19.56
CA TYR A 516 -16.86 10.50 -19.36
C TYR A 516 -15.84 9.36 -19.36
N ALA A 517 -14.57 9.71 -19.51
CA ALA A 517 -13.42 8.88 -19.22
C ALA A 517 -12.55 9.55 -18.16
N LYS A 518 -12.02 8.77 -17.22
CA LYS A 518 -11.18 9.24 -16.12
C LYS A 518 -9.98 8.32 -15.93
N PHE A 519 -8.81 8.92 -15.71
CA PHE A 519 -7.57 8.24 -15.43
C PHE A 519 -6.89 8.88 -14.24
N ASP A 520 -6.48 8.06 -13.27
CA ASP A 520 -5.73 8.47 -12.07
C ASP A 520 -4.44 7.67 -11.99
N PHE A 521 -3.34 8.33 -11.66
CA PHE A 521 -2.03 7.75 -11.42
C PHE A 521 -1.43 8.34 -10.17
N ASP A 522 -1.09 7.48 -9.21
CA ASP A 522 -0.48 7.82 -7.92
C ASP A 522 0.81 7.01 -7.77
N TYR A 523 1.90 7.67 -7.47
CA TYR A 523 3.21 7.07 -7.25
C TYR A 523 3.86 7.61 -6.00
N THR A 524 4.26 6.71 -5.11
CA THR A 524 5.05 7.04 -3.92
C THR A 524 6.35 6.27 -3.92
N ARG A 525 7.46 6.94 -3.59
CA ARG A 525 8.77 6.34 -3.38
C ARG A 525 9.31 6.73 -2.01
N LEU A 526 9.73 5.72 -1.24
CA LEU A 526 10.41 5.90 0.03
C LEU A 526 11.90 5.60 -0.14
N ILE A 527 12.75 6.56 0.24
CA ILE A 527 14.20 6.44 0.24
C ILE A 527 14.64 6.53 1.70
N LYS A 528 15.12 5.43 2.27
CA LYS A 528 15.62 5.37 3.64
C LYS A 528 17.10 5.72 3.64
N PHE A 529 17.49 6.73 4.42
CA PHE A 529 18.89 7.10 4.60
C PHE A 529 19.53 6.38 5.78
N ASP A 530 18.75 6.16 6.84
CA ASP A 530 19.12 5.41 8.03
C ASP A 530 17.85 4.97 8.77
N ALA A 531 18.01 4.36 9.96
CA ALA A 531 16.88 3.88 10.77
C ALA A 531 15.90 5.00 11.23
N HIS A 532 16.35 6.25 11.22
CA HIS A 532 15.60 7.40 11.75
C HIS A 532 15.21 8.43 10.69
N ASN A 533 15.81 8.36 9.50
CA ASN A 533 15.66 9.37 8.47
C ASN A 533 15.26 8.77 7.12
N GLN A 534 14.22 9.33 6.52
CA GLN A 534 13.74 8.90 5.21
C GLN A 534 13.19 10.07 4.39
N LEU A 535 13.27 9.95 3.09
CA LEU A 535 12.68 10.87 2.12
C LEU A 535 11.52 10.17 1.41
N ALA A 536 10.35 10.79 1.44
CA ALA A 536 9.19 10.36 0.67
C ALA A 536 8.99 11.29 -0.53
N LEU A 537 8.87 10.71 -1.70
CA LEU A 537 8.50 11.38 -2.95
C LEU A 537 7.12 10.91 -3.34
N HIS A 538 6.24 11.81 -3.71
CA HIS A 538 4.89 11.49 -4.16
C HIS A 538 4.55 12.28 -5.41
N ALA A 539 3.87 11.64 -6.36
CA ALA A 539 3.34 12.25 -7.55
C ALA A 539 1.94 11.70 -7.81
N ASP A 540 0.95 12.58 -7.85
CA ASP A 540 -0.44 12.26 -8.14
C ASP A 540 -0.87 13.05 -9.39
N PHE A 541 -1.31 12.33 -10.41
CA PHE A 541 -1.84 12.88 -11.66
C PHE A 541 -3.21 12.31 -11.93
N GLY A 542 -4.16 13.18 -12.22
CA GLY A 542 -5.50 12.79 -12.60
C GLY A 542 -6.01 13.59 -13.79
N ILE A 543 -6.75 12.95 -14.67
CA ILE A 543 -7.45 13.59 -15.79
C ILE A 543 -8.81 12.94 -16.00
N ALA A 544 -9.83 13.74 -16.18
CA ALA A 544 -11.20 13.30 -16.46
C ALA A 544 -11.80 14.17 -17.56
N TYR A 545 -12.37 13.53 -18.58
CA TYR A 545 -12.90 14.23 -19.75
C TYR A 545 -14.36 13.84 -20.00
N PRO A 546 -15.31 14.80 -19.92
CA PRO A 546 -16.70 14.59 -20.31
C PRO A 546 -16.85 14.66 -21.83
N TYR A 547 -17.60 13.74 -22.41
CA TYR A 547 -17.87 13.71 -23.85
C TYR A 547 -19.27 13.14 -24.15
N GLY A 548 -19.66 13.21 -25.43
CA GLY A 548 -20.91 12.61 -25.89
C GLY A 548 -22.14 13.18 -25.19
N ASN A 549 -22.73 12.39 -24.29
CA ASN A 549 -23.93 12.75 -23.55
C ASN A 549 -23.71 13.78 -22.42
N SER A 550 -22.45 14.09 -22.10
CA SER A 550 -22.10 15.02 -21.01
C SER A 550 -21.25 16.17 -21.49
N THR A 551 -21.59 17.37 -21.08
CA THR A 551 -20.80 18.60 -21.31
C THR A 551 -19.95 18.96 -20.09
N VAL A 552 -20.37 18.53 -18.90
CA VAL A 552 -19.74 18.79 -17.61
C VAL A 552 -19.54 17.46 -16.87
N LEU A 553 -18.46 17.35 -16.10
CA LEU A 553 -18.24 16.20 -15.21
C LEU A 553 -19.14 16.26 -13.99
N PRO A 554 -19.68 15.13 -13.51
CA PRO A 554 -20.27 15.05 -12.18
C PRO A 554 -19.31 15.59 -11.12
N PHE A 555 -19.81 16.34 -10.17
CA PHE A 555 -19.00 16.96 -9.11
C PHE A 555 -18.12 15.93 -8.35
N GLU A 556 -18.67 14.77 -8.07
CA GLU A 556 -17.99 13.66 -7.39
C GLU A 556 -16.81 13.08 -8.20
N LYS A 557 -16.71 13.43 -9.48
CA LYS A 557 -15.65 12.96 -10.39
C LYS A 557 -14.61 14.04 -10.69
N ARG A 558 -14.91 15.28 -10.30
CA ARG A 558 -13.97 16.39 -10.45
C ARG A 558 -12.87 16.31 -9.39
N TYR A 559 -11.76 16.94 -9.72
CA TYR A 559 -10.61 17.06 -8.82
C TYR A 559 -10.66 18.36 -8.03
N PHE A 560 -10.05 18.33 -6.87
CA PHE A 560 -9.77 19.51 -6.05
C PHE A 560 -8.36 19.40 -5.46
N SER A 561 -7.75 20.53 -5.12
CA SER A 561 -6.42 20.62 -4.54
C SER A 561 -6.41 21.53 -3.30
N GLY A 562 -5.36 21.35 -2.48
CA GLY A 562 -5.24 21.93 -1.15
C GLY A 562 -5.66 20.97 -0.05
N GLY A 563 -5.21 21.25 1.16
CA GLY A 563 -5.45 20.42 2.35
C GLY A 563 -4.28 19.49 2.70
N ALA A 564 -4.48 18.72 3.74
CA ALA A 564 -3.43 17.93 4.39
C ALA A 564 -2.75 16.87 3.52
N ASN A 565 -3.39 16.39 2.45
CA ASN A 565 -2.91 15.29 1.58
C ASN A 565 -2.61 15.73 0.14
N SER A 566 -2.53 17.03 -0.11
CA SER A 566 -2.28 17.64 -1.41
C SER A 566 -1.26 18.76 -1.24
N VAL A 567 -1.54 20.00 -1.65
CA VAL A 567 -0.66 21.17 -1.48
C VAL A 567 -0.98 21.87 -0.17
N ARG A 568 -0.20 21.63 0.87
CA ARG A 568 -0.47 22.00 2.27
C ARG A 568 -0.36 23.50 2.59
N GLY A 569 -0.04 24.34 1.63
CA GLY A 569 -0.11 25.81 1.76
C GLY A 569 -1.52 26.37 1.66
N TRP A 570 -2.51 25.57 1.25
CA TRP A 570 -3.91 25.96 1.06
C TRP A 570 -4.82 25.10 1.93
N SER A 571 -5.92 25.69 2.37
CA SER A 571 -7.01 24.96 3.00
C SER A 571 -7.60 23.91 2.05
N VAL A 572 -8.39 23.00 2.57
CA VAL A 572 -9.09 21.99 1.76
C VAL A 572 -9.89 22.66 0.65
N ARG A 573 -9.67 22.23 -0.59
CA ARG A 573 -10.29 22.81 -1.80
C ARG A 573 -9.99 24.31 -2.02
N GLY A 574 -8.97 24.86 -1.41
CA GLY A 574 -8.66 26.29 -1.50
C GLY A 574 -7.72 26.65 -2.65
N LEU A 575 -7.31 25.70 -3.50
CA LEU A 575 -6.35 25.92 -4.58
C LEU A 575 -6.98 25.65 -5.96
N GLY A 576 -6.82 26.61 -6.88
CA GLY A 576 -7.19 26.50 -8.31
C GLY A 576 -8.70 26.57 -8.59
N PRO A 577 -9.11 26.24 -9.81
CA PRO A 577 -8.30 25.77 -10.94
C PRO A 577 -7.43 26.88 -11.57
N GLY A 578 -6.23 26.53 -11.98
CA GLY A 578 -5.28 27.45 -12.59
C GLY A 578 -5.03 28.69 -11.75
N LYS A 579 -5.38 29.86 -12.26
CA LYS A 579 -5.30 31.16 -11.58
C LYS A 579 -6.59 31.58 -10.85
N TYR A 580 -7.65 30.77 -10.92
CA TYR A 580 -8.93 31.09 -10.30
C TYR A 580 -8.82 31.21 -8.78
N ARG A 581 -9.40 32.25 -8.19
CA ARG A 581 -9.23 32.67 -6.80
C ARG A 581 -10.45 32.44 -5.90
N GLY A 582 -11.50 31.89 -6.45
CA GLY A 582 -12.81 31.87 -5.81
C GLY A 582 -13.60 33.19 -6.08
N THR A 583 -14.81 33.24 -5.61
CA THR A 583 -15.68 34.41 -5.75
C THR A 583 -15.34 35.44 -4.67
N ASP A 584 -15.01 36.65 -5.07
CA ASP A 584 -14.62 37.77 -4.17
C ASP A 584 -13.45 37.43 -3.21
N GLY A 585 -12.57 36.50 -3.62
CA GLY A 585 -11.45 36.04 -2.81
C GLY A 585 -11.81 35.10 -1.65
N ARG A 586 -13.07 34.69 -1.56
CA ARG A 586 -13.54 33.64 -0.64
C ARG A 586 -13.43 32.27 -1.30
N ILE A 587 -13.30 31.21 -0.51
CA ILE A 587 -13.28 29.83 -1.02
C ILE A 587 -14.66 29.50 -1.61
N ASP A 588 -14.65 29.16 -2.89
CA ASP A 588 -15.85 28.69 -3.61
C ASP A 588 -15.70 27.17 -3.84
N PHE A 589 -16.21 26.37 -2.91
CA PHE A 589 -16.09 24.92 -2.94
C PHE A 589 -16.61 24.24 -4.20
N ILE A 590 -17.49 24.89 -4.94
CA ILE A 590 -18.12 24.34 -6.13
C ILE A 590 -17.23 24.65 -7.34
N ASN A 591 -16.82 25.90 -7.47
CA ASN A 591 -16.03 26.34 -8.61
C ASN A 591 -14.52 26.08 -8.43
N GLN A 592 -14.03 25.84 -7.21
CA GLN A 592 -12.65 25.40 -6.98
C GLN A 592 -12.46 23.89 -7.21
N THR A 593 -12.91 23.45 -8.37
CA THR A 593 -12.77 22.07 -8.86
C THR A 593 -12.28 22.06 -10.31
N GLY A 594 -11.57 21.00 -10.70
CA GLY A 594 -10.99 20.85 -12.03
C GLY A 594 -11.27 19.49 -12.66
N ASP A 595 -10.94 19.40 -13.93
CA ASP A 595 -11.01 18.17 -14.73
C ASP A 595 -9.66 17.46 -14.79
N MET A 596 -8.59 18.15 -14.39
CA MET A 596 -7.21 17.66 -14.33
C MET A 596 -6.56 18.08 -13.03
N LYS A 597 -5.67 17.23 -12.49
CA LYS A 597 -4.92 17.46 -11.26
C LYS A 597 -3.47 17.03 -11.44
N LEU A 598 -2.57 17.79 -10.83
CA LEU A 598 -1.17 17.42 -10.66
C LEU A 598 -0.74 17.84 -9.26
N ASP A 599 -0.31 16.87 -8.44
CA ASP A 599 0.33 17.11 -7.15
C ASP A 599 1.69 16.41 -7.11
N LEU A 600 2.70 17.13 -6.67
CA LEU A 600 4.07 16.66 -6.45
C LEU A 600 4.47 17.02 -5.03
N ASN A 601 4.82 16.03 -4.23
CA ASN A 601 5.17 16.23 -2.82
C ASN A 601 6.52 15.60 -2.52
N LEU A 602 7.31 16.34 -1.76
CA LEU A 602 8.60 15.91 -1.22
C LEU A 602 8.55 16.09 0.28
N GLU A 603 8.74 15.00 1.04
CA GLU A 603 8.70 15.05 2.49
C GLU A 603 9.89 14.32 3.10
N TYR A 604 10.75 15.05 3.79
CA TYR A 604 11.82 14.49 4.60
C TYR A 604 11.31 14.23 6.00
N ARG A 605 11.31 12.95 6.42
CA ARG A 605 10.82 12.48 7.72
C ARG A 605 12.00 12.11 8.62
N THR A 606 11.98 12.56 9.86
CA THR A 606 13.02 12.28 10.86
C THR A 606 12.39 11.88 12.18
N TYR A 607 12.94 10.85 12.83
CA TYR A 607 12.60 10.53 14.21
C TYR A 607 13.14 11.60 15.15
N LEU A 608 12.33 12.07 16.07
CA LEU A 608 12.73 13.08 17.05
C LEU A 608 13.03 12.41 18.40
N PHE A 609 12.01 11.99 19.09
CA PHE A 609 12.10 11.31 20.37
C PHE A 609 10.77 10.64 20.71
N TRP A 610 10.77 9.64 21.56
CA TRP A 610 9.61 8.91 22.02
C TRP A 610 8.71 8.47 20.82
N LYS A 611 7.52 9.02 20.70
CA LYS A 611 6.57 8.78 19.57
C LYS A 611 6.54 9.96 18.57
N PHE A 612 7.38 10.96 18.77
CA PHE A 612 7.41 12.14 17.90
C PHE A 612 8.35 11.94 16.70
N ASN A 613 7.83 12.23 15.53
CA ASN A 613 8.60 12.36 14.31
C ASN A 613 8.37 13.76 13.73
N GLY A 614 9.42 14.35 13.21
CA GLY A 614 9.38 15.62 12.49
C GLY A 614 9.35 15.40 10.99
N ALA A 615 8.79 16.35 10.26
CA ALA A 615 8.88 16.38 8.82
C ALA A 615 9.15 17.79 8.29
N LEU A 616 9.91 17.86 7.20
CA LEU A 616 10.04 19.02 6.35
C LEU A 616 9.45 18.66 5.00
N PHE A 617 8.65 19.55 4.43
CA PHE A 617 8.01 19.24 3.15
C PHE A 617 8.02 20.42 2.17
N ILE A 618 7.97 20.06 0.91
CA ILE A 618 7.73 20.95 -0.21
C ILE A 618 6.64 20.26 -1.06
N ASP A 619 5.57 20.99 -1.30
CA ASP A 619 4.44 20.54 -2.13
C ASP A 619 4.31 21.46 -3.31
N ALA A 620 4.05 20.90 -4.50
CA ALA A 620 3.79 21.65 -5.71
C ALA A 620 2.61 21.04 -6.46
N GLY A 621 1.71 21.83 -7.00
CA GLY A 621 0.60 21.30 -7.76
C GLY A 621 -0.46 22.33 -8.09
N ASN A 622 -1.48 21.88 -8.80
CA ASN A 622 -2.71 22.63 -9.08
C ASN A 622 -3.75 21.68 -9.70
N ILE A 623 -4.94 22.21 -9.91
CA ILE A 623 -5.98 21.62 -10.74
C ILE A 623 -6.28 22.54 -11.93
N TRP A 624 -6.85 22.00 -12.99
CA TRP A 624 -7.25 22.76 -14.16
C TRP A 624 -8.56 22.21 -14.74
N THR A 625 -9.28 23.04 -15.45
CA THR A 625 -10.38 22.60 -16.32
C THR A 625 -9.85 22.31 -17.71
N LEU A 626 -10.39 21.31 -18.38
CA LEU A 626 -10.05 21.01 -19.78
C LEU A 626 -10.87 21.86 -20.78
N ARG A 627 -12.04 22.33 -20.31
CA ARG A 627 -12.90 23.26 -21.07
C ARG A 627 -12.89 24.62 -20.40
N SER A 628 -13.20 25.66 -21.19
CA SER A 628 -13.38 27.00 -20.65
C SER A 628 -14.78 27.14 -20.04
N TYR A 629 -14.83 27.59 -18.80
CA TYR A 629 -16.06 27.93 -18.09
C TYR A 629 -16.01 29.42 -17.71
N ALA A 630 -17.12 30.12 -17.89
CA ALA A 630 -17.19 31.55 -17.60
C ALA A 630 -16.94 31.85 -16.12
N GLU A 631 -17.34 30.93 -15.24
CA GLU A 631 -17.26 31.03 -13.78
C GLU A 631 -15.86 30.68 -13.24
N GLN A 632 -14.99 30.10 -14.06
CA GLN A 632 -13.64 29.68 -13.68
C GLN A 632 -12.59 30.35 -14.58
N GLN A 633 -12.63 31.67 -14.63
CA GLN A 633 -11.70 32.43 -15.48
C GLN A 633 -10.24 32.18 -15.08
N GLY A 634 -9.39 31.89 -16.08
CA GLY A 634 -7.98 31.51 -15.84
C GLY A 634 -7.77 30.08 -15.36
N GLY A 635 -8.85 29.28 -15.26
CA GLY A 635 -8.80 27.89 -14.81
C GLY A 635 -8.49 26.87 -15.90
N GLN A 636 -8.55 27.24 -17.19
CA GLN A 636 -8.34 26.29 -18.28
C GLN A 636 -6.88 25.87 -18.42
N PHE A 637 -6.65 24.58 -18.61
CA PHE A 637 -5.33 24.01 -18.90
C PHE A 637 -4.85 24.45 -20.29
N LYS A 638 -3.63 25.00 -20.35
CA LYS A 638 -2.91 25.29 -21.59
C LYS A 638 -1.47 24.81 -21.45
N LEU A 639 -1.00 24.03 -22.40
CA LEU A 639 0.31 23.38 -22.35
C LEU A 639 1.48 24.37 -22.28
N ASP A 640 1.34 25.56 -22.83
CA ASP A 640 2.32 26.64 -22.85
C ASP A 640 2.28 27.53 -21.59
N GLU A 641 1.25 27.42 -20.75
CA GLU A 641 1.05 28.27 -19.58
C GLU A 641 0.97 27.51 -18.24
N PHE A 642 0.66 26.20 -18.23
CA PHE A 642 0.36 25.44 -17.00
C PHE A 642 1.47 25.52 -15.96
N TYR A 643 2.75 25.51 -16.38
CA TYR A 643 3.89 25.56 -15.46
C TYR A 643 3.97 26.89 -14.69
N LYS A 644 3.41 27.98 -15.21
CA LYS A 644 3.28 29.29 -14.52
C LYS A 644 2.15 29.30 -13.50
N GLN A 645 1.30 28.30 -13.56
CA GLN A 645 0.13 28.16 -12.69
C GLN A 645 0.34 27.12 -11.60
N ILE A 646 1.55 26.55 -11.49
CA ILE A 646 1.88 25.61 -10.41
C ILE A 646 2.04 26.38 -9.10
N ALA A 647 1.21 26.05 -8.13
CA ALA A 647 1.31 26.51 -6.76
C ALA A 647 2.42 25.74 -6.04
N VAL A 648 3.17 26.43 -5.17
CA VAL A 648 4.22 25.79 -4.35
C VAL A 648 4.03 26.16 -2.89
N ALA A 649 4.14 25.17 -2.02
CA ALA A 649 4.14 25.34 -0.56
C ALA A 649 5.36 24.66 0.06
N TYR A 650 5.74 25.12 1.23
CA TYR A 650 6.74 24.49 2.07
C TYR A 650 6.27 24.50 3.52
N GLY A 651 6.82 23.64 4.35
CA GLY A 651 6.37 23.63 5.73
C GLY A 651 7.05 22.64 6.63
N LEU A 652 6.55 22.65 7.84
CA LEU A 652 6.97 21.80 8.93
C LEU A 652 5.81 20.90 9.36
N GLY A 653 6.13 19.68 9.72
CA GLY A 653 5.13 18.78 10.23
C GLY A 653 5.61 18.01 11.45
N MET A 654 4.68 17.74 12.35
CA MET A 654 4.87 16.89 13.51
C MET A 654 3.93 15.68 13.43
N ARG A 655 4.46 14.51 13.73
CA ARG A 655 3.73 13.25 13.73
C ARG A 655 3.87 12.60 15.09
N LEU A 656 2.75 12.18 15.68
CA LEU A 656 2.72 11.30 16.85
C LEU A 656 2.33 9.90 16.38
N ASN A 657 3.27 8.98 16.47
CA ASN A 657 3.08 7.60 16.07
C ASN A 657 2.65 6.74 17.27
N PHE A 658 1.40 6.27 17.27
CA PHE A 658 0.81 5.42 18.28
C PHE A 658 0.60 4.02 17.68
N ASP A 659 1.56 3.31 17.25
CA ASP A 659 1.53 1.96 16.69
C ASP A 659 0.29 1.60 15.81
N TYR A 660 -0.93 1.98 16.23
CA TYR A 660 -2.20 1.76 15.53
C TYR A 660 -2.65 2.92 14.65
N PHE A 661 -2.23 4.14 14.95
CA PHE A 661 -2.55 5.35 14.18
C PHE A 661 -1.47 6.41 14.37
N ILE A 662 -1.40 7.34 13.42
CA ILE A 662 -0.49 8.47 13.44
C ILE A 662 -1.32 9.75 13.48
N LEU A 663 -1.13 10.58 14.50
CA LEU A 663 -1.65 11.95 14.50
C LEU A 663 -0.66 12.86 13.81
N ARG A 664 -1.14 13.69 12.92
CA ARG A 664 -0.32 14.57 12.10
C ARG A 664 -0.77 16.02 12.25
N PHE A 665 0.20 16.89 12.46
CA PHE A 665 0.03 18.34 12.52
C PHE A 665 0.99 18.95 11.51
N ASP A 666 0.47 19.59 10.47
CA ASP A 666 1.26 20.23 9.42
C ASP A 666 1.00 21.73 9.41
N LEU A 667 2.09 22.52 9.39
CA LEU A 667 2.05 23.95 9.17
C LEU A 667 2.65 24.24 7.80
N GLY A 668 1.80 24.59 6.85
CA GLY A 668 2.18 24.92 5.48
C GLY A 668 2.22 26.41 5.24
N MET A 669 3.21 26.85 4.46
CA MET A 669 3.39 28.22 4.00
C MET A 669 3.40 28.24 2.48
N LYS A 670 2.71 29.19 1.88
CA LYS A 670 2.75 29.41 0.45
C LYS A 670 4.10 29.95 0.01
N ALA A 671 4.69 29.36 -1.02
CA ALA A 671 5.91 29.88 -1.66
C ALA A 671 5.59 30.57 -2.99
N VAL A 672 4.72 29.96 -3.81
CA VAL A 672 4.22 30.51 -5.08
C VAL A 672 2.71 30.38 -5.09
N ASP A 673 2.00 31.48 -5.25
CA ASP A 673 0.54 31.52 -5.37
C ASP A 673 0.14 32.02 -6.78
N PRO A 674 -0.29 31.12 -7.68
CA PRO A 674 -0.60 31.47 -9.07
C PRO A 674 -1.84 32.34 -9.23
N ALA A 675 -2.66 32.48 -8.20
CA ALA A 675 -3.88 33.27 -8.22
C ALA A 675 -3.63 34.80 -8.23
N TYR A 676 -2.39 35.22 -8.02
CA TYR A 676 -2.02 36.63 -8.00
C TYR A 676 -1.05 36.97 -9.12
N ASP A 677 -1.31 38.09 -9.82
CA ASP A 677 -0.44 38.61 -10.88
C ASP A 677 0.65 39.58 -10.36
N THR A 678 0.42 40.18 -9.18
CA THR A 678 1.40 41.06 -8.53
C THR A 678 2.59 40.25 -8.04
N HIS A 679 3.81 40.57 -8.46
CA HIS A 679 5.04 39.84 -8.10
C HIS A 679 5.17 39.56 -6.59
N ARG A 680 4.77 40.51 -5.76
CA ARG A 680 4.84 40.41 -4.29
C ARG A 680 3.87 39.38 -3.70
N GLU A 681 2.72 39.18 -4.31
CA GLU A 681 1.69 38.26 -3.87
C GLU A 681 1.80 36.91 -4.58
N HIS A 682 2.39 36.92 -5.78
CA HIS A 682 2.71 35.70 -6.52
C HIS A 682 3.84 34.91 -5.87
N PHE A 683 4.81 35.61 -5.20
CA PHE A 683 5.93 34.99 -4.50
C PHE A 683 5.92 35.32 -2.99
N PRO A 684 4.95 34.76 -2.21
CA PRO A 684 4.82 35.06 -0.79
C PRO A 684 6.07 34.69 0.02
N PHE A 685 6.87 33.71 -0.41
CA PHE A 685 8.08 33.29 0.31
C PHE A 685 9.11 34.42 0.47
N LEU A 686 9.11 35.45 -0.40
CA LEU A 686 9.98 36.61 -0.29
C LEU A 686 9.56 37.55 0.85
N ARG A 687 8.26 37.68 1.12
CA ARG A 687 7.68 38.52 2.20
C ARG A 687 6.38 37.86 2.71
N PRO A 688 6.48 36.80 3.52
CA PRO A 688 5.32 36.07 4.00
C PRO A 688 4.44 36.91 4.91
N LYS A 689 3.13 36.83 4.73
CA LYS A 689 2.11 37.37 5.63
C LYS A 689 1.37 36.20 6.28
N PHE A 690 1.58 36.01 7.59
CA PHE A 690 0.95 34.88 8.30
C PHE A 690 -0.58 34.84 8.16
N SER A 691 -1.25 35.98 8.17
CA SER A 691 -2.72 36.04 8.02
C SER A 691 -3.27 35.54 6.68
N ARG A 692 -2.44 35.45 5.63
CA ARG A 692 -2.85 35.07 4.27
C ARG A 692 -2.17 33.80 3.78
N ASP A 693 -0.90 33.61 4.15
CA ASP A 693 -0.01 32.69 3.44
C ASP A 693 0.25 31.39 4.21
N TYR A 694 -0.32 31.21 5.42
CA TYR A 694 -0.18 29.97 6.15
C TYR A 694 -1.47 29.15 6.16
N SER A 695 -1.31 27.86 6.31
CA SER A 695 -2.39 26.92 6.55
C SER A 695 -1.96 25.89 7.58
N PHE A 696 -2.82 25.62 8.54
CA PHE A 696 -2.61 24.58 9.54
C PHE A 696 -3.54 23.39 9.24
N HIS A 697 -2.95 22.19 9.27
CA HIS A 697 -3.69 20.96 9.01
C HIS A 697 -3.51 19.98 10.17
N PHE A 698 -4.63 19.45 10.62
CA PHE A 698 -4.71 18.28 11.48
C PHE A 698 -5.21 17.09 10.66
N ALA A 699 -4.53 15.96 10.75
CA ALA A 699 -4.93 14.76 10.02
C ALA A 699 -4.52 13.48 10.77
N VAL A 700 -5.12 12.36 10.39
CA VAL A 700 -4.79 11.02 10.88
C VAL A 700 -4.17 10.22 9.74
N GLY A 701 -3.03 9.59 9.99
CA GLY A 701 -2.25 8.85 9.00
C GLY A 701 -1.16 9.69 8.34
N LEU A 702 -0.38 9.05 7.45
CA LEU A 702 0.61 9.73 6.61
C LEU A 702 -0.09 10.37 5.39
N PRO A 703 0.49 11.43 4.77
CA PRO A 703 -0.14 12.09 3.63
C PRO A 703 -0.17 11.20 2.37
N PHE A 704 0.83 10.33 2.23
CA PHE A 704 1.01 9.40 1.10
C PHE A 704 1.92 8.25 1.49
#